data_71cc51950eba66f4c4701043d23ccf28
#
_entry.id   71cc51950eba66f4c4701043d23ccf28
#
_cell.length_a   1.000
_cell.length_b   1.000
_cell.length_c   1.000
_cell.angle_alpha   90.00
_cell.angle_beta   90.00
_cell.angle_gamma   90.00
#
_symmetry.space_group_name_H-M   'P 1'
#
loop_
_entity.id
_entity.type
_entity.pdbx_description
1 polymer ?
#
loop_
_entity_poly.entity_id
_entity_poly.type
_entity_poly.pdbx_seq_one_letter_code
_entity_poly.pdbx_strand_id
1 'polypeptide(L)'
;MSNHLRRAIEESFPIVEINRLAVPERNAFKPIYQMHKWFARRASCVFRAILLGAMKPAGADIMAEFYKDHTDDPDTNGVSILDPFMGGGTTVVEALRLGCHVTGIDVNPVAWFIVKSEAEPVDIDKLKAAFRRLEERPTASGKSVKEELLSHYKTECPCCGAGREEADVIYTFWVKTAACADPTCRQEVPLLSSYIIAVKTPSVRYVSDYECTSCKKIFDLEVDRAFLMAEPSLTVNHPRDAAGDRRTNKRWAAFDPFGHQITCPWCNRVHPLQQVGKLKTEKKRIQLTVLLCPHCRSVWQHRGTLSDETICPVCAKSYHPQKGNLPEKGKFSCPSGCAPTAVINATRSLPEEQRLSAFPYAIEGYCARCAGDVEEDLFGDEKATRKHVSHLCNLHDNNGKFFKKVTPADLKRYQEAERRWEREKEHLPYPKSEIPIGEKTKSGLLAHHYRFWYQMFNPRQLLCLATLLKAIDEEKDQTLKEMLLSAFQMCLEANNMFARYRTTSGGRSPFGGVFARHDFQPKMTPCEINVFGPYPYYGTFTACAGKVERGKEYNHKPFDFRALDNKRDAVFSNEVIHGNPDTVRLLAESSKLSRVEQNGFHFVVTDPPYAGNVNYSELADFFYVWLRLALAKNYPHFAPEMTPKLEEIIENPTRGKTAADYEDGLTVVWRRCCESLMDDGLLIFTFHHAEERAWETLLESLCNAGFLIEAIYPIHGESESSLHLMDKQAISYDLIHVCRKRNGQAEGKQRSWAGVRQEIRSKAREEIRLIEAGRYGREKLAPADVNIILIGKCLELYSRHCGRIVDHQGQEVRLQTALGAIRMMVEQIVTTVRPLPSELENIDPVSYVYLTCLCDRKEIKSDEVHKTTRGLLEPDVLIKVGVMRKGRAKRGRTYEVKTPDERYSDLRKLFSAKEKNTSQLSLFPDLEEARFDRFALVDVLHYLMGLAEAQENIVPWLKECQPILPQIRAAITYLREKNPTFQSPADRILSLIEV
;
A
#
# COMPACT_ATOMS: atom_id res chain seq x y z
N MET A 1 22.03 38.17 -20.81
CA MET A 1 21.89 36.76 -20.35
C MET A 1 22.69 36.67 -19.06
N SER A 2 22.00 36.66 -17.89
CA SER A 2 22.68 36.37 -16.63
C SER A 2 23.20 34.92 -16.71
N ASN A 3 24.53 34.74 -16.53
CA ASN A 3 25.15 33.42 -16.42
C ASN A 3 24.66 32.71 -15.13
N HIS A 4 23.42 32.23 -15.11
CA HIS A 4 22.97 31.34 -14.03
C HIS A 4 23.76 30.04 -14.16
N LEU A 5 24.41 29.64 -13.06
CA LEU A 5 25.08 28.36 -12.99
C LEU A 5 24.05 27.24 -13.11
N ARG A 6 24.01 26.54 -14.26
CA ARG A 6 23.12 25.39 -14.43
C ARG A 6 23.57 24.24 -13.55
N ARG A 7 22.58 23.53 -12.99
CA ARG A 7 22.76 22.36 -12.11
C ARG A 7 22.54 21.05 -12.88
N ALA A 8 23.15 19.97 -12.42
CA ALA A 8 23.05 18.67 -13.08
C ALA A 8 21.61 18.21 -13.29
N ILE A 9 20.73 18.42 -12.29
CA ILE A 9 19.32 18.02 -12.36
C ILE A 9 18.49 18.80 -13.39
N GLU A 10 18.98 19.94 -13.86
CA GLU A 10 18.29 20.70 -14.91
C GLU A 10 18.55 20.13 -16.31
N GLU A 11 19.61 19.33 -16.48
CA GLU A 11 19.97 18.72 -17.75
C GLU A 11 19.58 17.25 -17.84
N SER A 12 19.84 16.49 -16.77
CA SER A 12 19.59 15.06 -16.77
C SER A 12 19.33 14.53 -15.36
N PHE A 13 18.64 13.40 -15.27
CA PHE A 13 18.42 12.64 -14.05
C PHE A 13 18.53 11.14 -14.35
N PRO A 14 19.23 10.33 -13.53
CA PRO A 14 19.46 8.89 -13.78
C PRO A 14 18.24 8.05 -13.42
N ILE A 15 17.15 8.20 -14.17
CA ILE A 15 15.83 7.64 -13.89
C ILE A 15 15.89 6.12 -13.75
N VAL A 16 16.58 5.44 -14.66
CA VAL A 16 16.61 3.96 -14.70
C VAL A 16 17.33 3.40 -13.48
N GLU A 17 18.49 3.97 -13.17
CA GLU A 17 19.32 3.54 -12.06
C GLU A 17 18.64 3.79 -10.71
N ILE A 18 18.07 4.98 -10.54
CA ILE A 18 17.35 5.34 -9.32
C ILE A 18 16.07 4.50 -9.14
N ASN A 19 15.33 4.21 -10.21
CA ASN A 19 14.18 3.32 -10.13
C ASN A 19 14.56 1.89 -9.69
N ARG A 20 15.69 1.36 -10.14
CA ARG A 20 16.21 0.06 -9.67
C ARG A 20 16.52 0.06 -8.17
N LEU A 21 16.87 1.20 -7.58
CA LEU A 21 17.09 1.36 -6.14
C LEU A 21 15.78 1.62 -5.39
N ALA A 22 14.89 2.45 -5.92
CA ALA A 22 13.69 2.91 -5.26
C ALA A 22 12.65 1.78 -5.03
N VAL A 23 12.40 0.95 -6.05
CA VAL A 23 11.41 -0.14 -5.96
C VAL A 23 11.72 -1.10 -4.81
N PRO A 24 12.95 -1.64 -4.66
CA PRO A 24 13.28 -2.48 -3.53
C PRO A 24 13.39 -1.74 -2.19
N GLU A 25 13.82 -0.48 -2.15
CA GLU A 25 13.88 0.31 -0.92
C GLU A 25 12.49 0.52 -0.30
N ARG A 26 11.45 0.73 -1.11
CA ARG A 26 10.06 0.83 -0.63
C ARG A 26 9.54 -0.42 0.02
N ASN A 27 10.00 -1.58 -0.40
CA ASN A 27 9.64 -2.85 0.23
C ASN A 27 10.36 -3.06 1.57
N ALA A 28 11.54 -2.44 1.75
CA ALA A 28 12.36 -2.52 2.95
C ALA A 28 13.16 -1.21 3.10
N PHE A 29 12.54 -0.21 3.72
CA PHE A 29 13.19 1.08 4.01
C PHE A 29 14.49 0.92 4.80
N LYS A 30 15.41 1.88 4.66
CA LYS A 30 16.60 1.99 5.49
C LYS A 30 16.23 2.08 6.98
N PRO A 31 17.10 1.65 7.92
CA PRO A 31 16.76 1.52 9.34
C PRO A 31 16.15 2.77 9.96
N ILE A 32 16.66 3.95 9.66
CA ILE A 32 16.18 5.22 10.20
C ILE A 32 14.69 5.45 9.88
N TYR A 33 14.26 5.13 8.66
CA TYR A 33 12.86 5.29 8.25
C TYR A 33 11.94 4.18 8.76
N GLN A 34 12.47 3.18 9.46
CA GLN A 34 11.71 2.14 10.14
C GLN A 34 11.38 2.49 11.60
N MET A 35 11.96 3.57 12.14
CA MET A 35 11.71 4.01 13.52
C MET A 35 10.28 4.49 13.76
N HIS A 36 9.58 4.88 12.69
CA HIS A 36 8.24 5.44 12.77
C HIS A 36 7.36 5.01 11.62
N LYS A 37 6.03 5.07 11.82
CA LYS A 37 5.06 5.01 10.75
C LYS A 37 4.73 6.42 10.28
N TRP A 38 4.98 6.70 9.01
CA TRP A 38 4.45 7.87 8.31
C TRP A 38 3.74 7.44 7.04
N PHE A 39 2.74 8.23 6.60
CA PHE A 39 1.91 7.92 5.45
C PHE A 39 2.58 8.41 4.18
N ALA A 40 2.56 7.59 3.11
CA ALA A 40 3.13 7.94 1.80
C ALA A 40 4.62 8.37 1.81
N ARG A 41 5.45 7.74 2.66
CA ARG A 41 6.90 8.01 2.72
C ARG A 41 7.57 7.65 1.39
N ARG A 42 8.44 8.54 0.89
CA ARG A 42 9.19 8.35 -0.34
C ARG A 42 10.48 7.55 -0.12
N ALA A 43 11.00 6.93 -1.20
CA ALA A 43 12.29 6.25 -1.14
C ALA A 43 13.43 7.28 -0.99
N SER A 44 14.32 7.08 -0.04
CA SER A 44 15.37 8.05 0.27
C SER A 44 16.43 8.17 -0.82
N CYS A 45 16.69 7.10 -1.56
CA CYS A 45 17.60 7.14 -2.72
C CYS A 45 17.17 8.16 -3.78
N VAL A 46 15.85 8.38 -3.94
CA VAL A 46 15.32 9.40 -4.86
C VAL A 46 15.71 10.80 -4.39
N PHE A 47 15.49 11.10 -3.10
CA PHE A 47 15.78 12.41 -2.54
C PHE A 47 17.28 12.68 -2.44
N ARG A 48 18.11 11.67 -2.14
CA ARG A 48 19.55 11.78 -2.22
C ARG A 48 20.01 12.16 -3.64
N ALA A 49 19.49 11.51 -4.67
CA ALA A 49 19.81 11.84 -6.06
C ALA A 49 19.32 13.24 -6.47
N ILE A 50 18.13 13.66 -6.02
CA ILE A 50 17.60 15.02 -6.23
C ILE A 50 18.54 16.06 -5.62
N LEU A 51 18.92 15.88 -4.36
CA LEU A 51 19.81 16.81 -3.65
C LEU A 51 21.17 16.91 -4.32
N LEU A 52 21.81 15.80 -4.66
CA LEU A 52 23.08 15.79 -5.38
C LEU A 52 22.94 16.45 -6.75
N GLY A 53 21.89 16.14 -7.51
CA GLY A 53 21.65 16.76 -8.81
C GLY A 53 21.39 18.27 -8.72
N ALA A 54 20.80 18.75 -7.62
CA ALA A 54 20.59 20.18 -7.37
C ALA A 54 21.89 20.91 -6.99
N MET A 55 22.77 20.25 -6.23
CA MET A 55 23.99 20.86 -5.73
C MET A 55 25.15 20.79 -6.72
N LYS A 56 25.27 19.73 -7.49
CA LYS A 56 26.36 19.54 -8.45
C LYS A 56 26.15 20.36 -9.74
N PRO A 57 27.25 20.86 -10.37
CA PRO A 57 27.16 21.63 -11.60
C PRO A 57 26.65 20.80 -12.79
N ALA A 58 26.14 21.46 -13.81
CA ALA A 58 25.71 20.85 -15.07
C ALA A 58 26.81 19.95 -15.66
N GLY A 59 26.41 18.79 -16.20
CA GLY A 59 27.29 17.76 -16.73
C GLY A 59 27.87 16.80 -15.69
N ALA A 60 27.63 17.00 -14.38
CA ALA A 60 28.05 16.05 -13.37
C ALA A 60 27.21 14.73 -13.46
N ASP A 61 27.88 13.58 -13.30
CA ASP A 61 27.23 12.28 -13.25
C ASP A 61 26.66 12.05 -11.83
N ILE A 62 25.34 12.23 -11.70
CA ILE A 62 24.63 12.08 -10.42
C ILE A 62 24.81 10.67 -9.82
N MET A 63 24.89 9.62 -10.65
CA MET A 63 25.10 8.26 -10.12
C MET A 63 26.52 8.01 -9.65
N ALA A 64 27.50 8.62 -10.26
CA ALA A 64 28.87 8.58 -9.77
C ALA A 64 29.01 9.33 -8.44
N GLU A 65 28.33 10.47 -8.28
CA GLU A 65 28.27 11.23 -7.02
C GLU A 65 27.48 10.48 -5.93
N PHE A 66 26.43 9.73 -6.29
CA PHE A 66 25.51 9.06 -5.35
C PHE A 66 26.21 8.15 -4.32
N TYR A 67 27.28 7.47 -4.73
CA TYR A 67 28.03 6.53 -3.88
C TYR A 67 29.32 7.10 -3.29
N LYS A 68 29.63 8.37 -3.56
CA LYS A 68 30.74 9.06 -2.93
C LYS A 68 30.42 9.46 -1.51
N ASP A 69 31.47 9.63 -0.72
CA ASP A 69 31.44 10.24 0.60
C ASP A 69 31.51 11.77 0.43
N HIS A 70 30.52 12.48 0.98
CA HIS A 70 30.40 13.94 0.87
C HIS A 70 30.71 14.67 2.18
N THR A 71 31.36 14.01 3.15
CA THR A 71 31.66 14.60 4.48
C THR A 71 32.37 15.96 4.39
N ASP A 72 33.34 16.11 3.48
CA ASP A 72 34.11 17.34 3.27
C ASP A 72 33.88 17.97 1.89
N ASP A 73 32.75 17.67 1.23
CA ASP A 73 32.47 18.16 -0.10
C ASP A 73 31.99 19.62 -0.07
N PRO A 74 32.74 20.59 -0.66
CA PRO A 74 32.38 21.98 -0.62
C PRO A 74 31.10 22.33 -1.40
N ASP A 75 30.68 21.50 -2.32
CA ASP A 75 29.44 21.72 -3.08
C ASP A 75 28.18 21.36 -2.23
N THR A 76 28.30 20.55 -1.18
CA THR A 76 27.18 20.10 -0.36
C THR A 76 27.21 20.65 1.04
N ASN A 77 28.39 20.80 1.64
CA ASN A 77 28.55 21.21 3.02
C ASN A 77 28.11 22.66 3.24
N GLY A 78 27.22 22.88 4.19
CA GLY A 78 26.67 24.22 4.53
C GLY A 78 25.64 24.77 3.54
N VAL A 79 25.24 24.00 2.52
CA VAL A 79 24.15 24.39 1.61
C VAL A 79 22.83 24.46 2.38
N SER A 80 22.10 25.60 2.24
CA SER A 80 20.83 25.82 2.94
C SER A 80 19.64 25.26 2.15
N ILE A 81 18.86 24.37 2.77
CA ILE A 81 17.72 23.68 2.16
C ILE A 81 16.46 23.95 2.98
N LEU A 82 15.35 24.22 2.28
CA LEU A 82 14.02 24.33 2.87
C LEU A 82 13.14 23.17 2.41
N ASP A 83 12.51 22.49 3.38
CA ASP A 83 11.42 21.55 3.11
C ASP A 83 10.13 22.07 3.78
N PRO A 84 9.20 22.70 3.03
CA PRO A 84 7.97 23.26 3.57
C PRO A 84 6.90 22.22 3.90
N PHE A 85 7.11 20.94 3.55
CA PHE A 85 6.20 19.83 3.83
C PHE A 85 7.00 18.59 4.24
N MET A 86 7.78 18.69 5.32
CA MET A 86 8.79 17.69 5.68
C MET A 86 8.23 16.29 5.96
N GLY A 87 6.96 16.17 6.36
CA GLY A 87 6.28 14.90 6.57
C GLY A 87 7.08 13.90 7.39
N GLY A 88 7.48 12.80 6.76
CA GLY A 88 8.32 11.77 7.38
C GLY A 88 9.82 12.04 7.33
N GLY A 89 10.29 13.23 6.95
CA GLY A 89 11.68 13.66 7.09
C GLY A 89 12.66 13.20 6.03
N THR A 90 12.22 12.62 4.92
CA THR A 90 13.15 12.06 3.92
C THR A 90 14.14 13.10 3.39
N THR A 91 13.65 14.30 3.03
CA THR A 91 14.52 15.42 2.59
C THR A 91 15.47 15.84 3.69
N VAL A 92 14.96 16.03 4.92
CA VAL A 92 15.76 16.52 6.05
C VAL A 92 16.89 15.55 6.37
N VAL A 93 16.62 14.25 6.44
CA VAL A 93 17.59 13.22 6.76
C VAL A 93 18.68 13.11 5.68
N GLU A 94 18.31 13.06 4.39
CA GLU A 94 19.30 12.94 3.32
C GLU A 94 20.10 14.24 3.13
N ALA A 95 19.52 15.43 3.39
CA ALA A 95 20.23 16.70 3.36
C ALA A 95 21.23 16.82 4.53
N LEU A 96 20.84 16.48 5.76
CA LEU A 96 21.76 16.44 6.91
C LEU A 96 22.92 15.48 6.69
N ARG A 97 22.65 14.34 6.07
CA ARG A 97 23.66 13.36 5.70
C ARG A 97 24.69 13.92 4.72
N LEU A 98 24.29 14.85 3.84
CA LEU A 98 25.17 15.56 2.90
C LEU A 98 25.83 16.81 3.50
N GLY A 99 25.71 17.05 4.82
CA GLY A 99 26.29 18.21 5.49
C GLY A 99 25.56 19.54 5.26
N CYS A 100 24.31 19.48 4.78
CA CYS A 100 23.50 20.68 4.54
C CYS A 100 22.90 21.25 5.83
N HIS A 101 22.59 22.56 5.79
CA HIS A 101 21.73 23.21 6.76
C HIS A 101 20.26 23.11 6.32
N VAL A 102 19.38 22.59 7.18
CA VAL A 102 18.02 22.25 6.76
C VAL A 102 16.99 22.95 7.64
N THR A 103 16.01 23.60 7.01
CA THR A 103 14.78 24.04 7.67
C THR A 103 13.63 23.15 7.20
N GLY A 104 13.01 22.39 8.11
CA GLY A 104 11.84 21.56 7.86
C GLY A 104 10.60 22.14 8.51
N ILE A 105 9.49 22.21 7.79
CA ILE A 105 8.22 22.74 8.28
C ILE A 105 7.13 21.69 8.07
N ASP A 106 6.31 21.48 9.08
CA ASP A 106 5.07 20.69 8.96
C ASP A 106 4.03 21.18 9.97
N VAL A 107 2.80 21.29 9.55
CA VAL A 107 1.69 21.64 10.43
C VAL A 107 1.37 20.54 11.46
N ASN A 108 1.79 19.31 11.17
CA ASN A 108 1.48 18.14 11.98
C ASN A 108 2.56 17.88 13.05
N PRO A 109 2.22 18.00 14.36
CA PRO A 109 3.19 17.75 15.43
C PRO A 109 3.79 16.35 15.44
N VAL A 110 3.07 15.35 14.90
CA VAL A 110 3.59 13.98 14.80
C VAL A 110 4.70 13.90 13.74
N ALA A 111 4.55 14.61 12.61
CA ALA A 111 5.62 14.73 11.61
C ALA A 111 6.85 15.39 12.23
N TRP A 112 6.66 16.51 12.93
CA TRP A 112 7.74 17.19 13.65
C TRP A 112 8.46 16.26 14.64
N PHE A 113 7.73 15.48 15.43
CA PHE A 113 8.32 14.54 16.38
C PHE A 113 9.12 13.42 15.69
N ILE A 114 8.60 12.92 14.56
CA ILE A 114 9.29 11.90 13.74
C ILE A 114 10.62 12.45 13.25
N VAL A 115 10.60 13.60 12.60
CA VAL A 115 11.79 14.20 12.00
C VAL A 115 12.81 14.59 13.06
N LYS A 116 12.34 15.15 14.20
CA LYS A 116 13.21 15.41 15.36
C LYS A 116 13.89 14.14 15.83
N SER A 117 13.10 13.07 16.03
CA SER A 117 13.66 11.77 16.49
C SER A 117 14.62 11.15 15.49
N GLU A 118 14.41 11.32 14.18
CA GLU A 118 15.34 10.85 13.14
C GLU A 118 16.64 11.66 13.13
N ALA A 119 16.56 12.97 13.24
CA ALA A 119 17.71 13.88 13.16
C ALA A 119 18.55 13.93 14.45
N GLU A 120 17.94 13.78 15.62
CA GLU A 120 18.57 13.93 16.95
C GLU A 120 19.76 12.97 17.11
N PRO A 121 20.98 13.44 17.44
CA PRO A 121 22.11 12.57 17.75
C PRO A 121 21.91 11.88 19.10
N VAL A 122 22.17 10.59 19.15
CA VAL A 122 22.00 9.79 20.38
C VAL A 122 23.18 8.85 20.57
N ASP A 123 23.71 8.81 21.77
CA ASP A 123 24.68 7.81 22.21
C ASP A 123 24.00 6.44 22.30
N ILE A 124 24.47 5.48 21.51
CA ILE A 124 23.86 4.15 21.38
C ILE A 124 23.92 3.36 22.70
N ASP A 125 25.00 3.47 23.45
CA ASP A 125 25.15 2.75 24.71
C ASP A 125 24.23 3.33 25.79
N LYS A 126 24.07 4.66 25.84
CA LYS A 126 23.08 5.31 26.71
C LYS A 126 21.64 4.93 26.31
N LEU A 127 21.36 4.83 25.01
CA LEU A 127 20.06 4.39 24.51
C LEU A 127 19.75 2.95 24.94
N LYS A 128 20.67 2.03 24.72
CA LYS A 128 20.55 0.63 25.19
C LYS A 128 20.35 0.56 26.71
N ALA A 129 21.09 1.35 27.45
CA ALA A 129 20.95 1.43 28.91
C ALA A 129 19.58 1.99 29.31
N ALA A 130 19.01 2.96 28.56
CA ALA A 130 17.68 3.49 28.83
C ALA A 130 16.58 2.44 28.63
N PHE A 131 16.67 1.63 27.58
CA PHE A 131 15.75 0.51 27.38
C PHE A 131 15.84 -0.52 28.52
N ARG A 132 17.04 -0.89 28.97
CA ARG A 132 17.23 -1.79 30.11
C ARG A 132 16.65 -1.20 31.41
N ARG A 133 16.94 0.07 31.71
CA ARG A 133 16.36 0.77 32.88
C ARG A 133 14.83 0.78 32.83
N LEU A 134 14.22 0.98 31.65
CA LEU A 134 12.78 0.91 31.49
C LEU A 134 12.24 -0.50 31.78
N GLU A 135 12.91 -1.55 31.27
CA GLU A 135 12.52 -2.94 31.55
C GLU A 135 12.52 -3.29 33.04
N GLU A 136 13.55 -2.85 33.75
CA GLU A 136 13.79 -3.13 35.17
C GLU A 136 13.03 -2.17 36.11
N ARG A 137 12.47 -1.09 35.60
CA ARG A 137 11.77 -0.08 36.41
C ARG A 137 10.63 -0.70 37.22
N PRO A 138 10.57 -0.46 38.54
CA PRO A 138 9.48 -1.02 39.36
C PRO A 138 8.13 -0.37 39.02
N THR A 139 7.10 -1.17 38.95
CA THR A 139 5.69 -0.72 38.84
C THR A 139 5.05 -0.64 40.22
N ALA A 140 3.84 -0.10 40.27
CA ALA A 140 3.04 -0.02 41.51
C ALA A 140 2.77 -1.42 42.15
N SER A 141 2.87 -2.51 41.39
CA SER A 141 2.72 -3.88 41.90
C SER A 141 4.01 -4.44 42.55
N GLY A 142 5.12 -3.72 42.49
CA GLY A 142 6.43 -4.18 42.92
C GLY A 142 7.16 -5.06 41.93
N LYS A 143 6.57 -5.40 40.79
CA LYS A 143 7.22 -6.08 39.67
C LYS A 143 7.95 -5.08 38.78
N SER A 144 8.94 -5.52 38.02
CA SER A 144 9.49 -4.72 36.94
C SER A 144 8.45 -4.50 35.83
N VAL A 145 8.61 -3.43 35.04
CA VAL A 145 7.74 -3.16 33.86
C VAL A 145 7.67 -4.38 32.96
N LYS A 146 8.80 -5.01 32.66
CA LYS A 146 8.87 -6.24 31.85
C LYS A 146 8.04 -7.37 32.44
N GLU A 147 8.27 -7.72 33.70
CA GLU A 147 7.51 -8.79 34.38
C GLU A 147 6.04 -8.48 34.47
N GLU A 148 5.69 -7.24 34.77
CA GLU A 148 4.32 -6.78 34.84
C GLU A 148 3.57 -7.00 33.54
N LEU A 149 4.10 -6.44 32.44
CA LEU A 149 3.45 -6.48 31.14
C LEU A 149 3.37 -7.91 30.59
N LEU A 150 4.44 -8.70 30.75
CA LEU A 150 4.45 -10.10 30.31
C LEU A 150 3.49 -10.97 31.10
N SER A 151 3.24 -10.67 32.38
CA SER A 151 2.34 -11.47 33.22
C SER A 151 0.90 -11.50 32.68
N HIS A 152 0.48 -10.46 31.94
CA HIS A 152 -0.85 -10.39 31.32
C HIS A 152 -1.00 -11.23 30.05
N TYR A 153 0.12 -11.70 29.47
CA TYR A 153 0.17 -12.44 28.21
C TYR A 153 0.78 -13.85 28.37
N LYS A 154 0.61 -14.46 29.55
CA LYS A 154 0.98 -15.87 29.79
C LYS A 154 -0.13 -16.81 29.35
N THR A 155 0.25 -18.03 28.96
CA THR A 155 -0.69 -19.09 28.58
C THR A 155 -0.09 -20.45 28.92
N GLU A 156 -0.92 -21.50 28.94
CA GLU A 156 -0.47 -22.87 29.12
C GLU A 156 0.10 -23.43 27.82
N CYS A 157 1.28 -24.03 27.89
CA CYS A 157 1.83 -24.78 26.77
C CYS A 157 1.05 -26.09 26.60
N PRO A 158 0.49 -26.40 25.41
CA PRO A 158 -0.27 -27.63 25.21
C PRO A 158 0.58 -28.91 25.34
N CYS A 159 1.93 -28.79 25.33
CA CYS A 159 2.85 -29.91 25.45
C CYS A 159 3.44 -30.09 26.86
N CYS A 160 3.92 -29.00 27.47
CA CYS A 160 4.60 -29.08 28.76
C CYS A 160 3.67 -29.39 29.93
N GLY A 161 2.35 -29.46 29.68
CA GLY A 161 1.35 -29.96 30.61
C GLY A 161 0.54 -28.88 31.35
N ALA A 162 -0.68 -29.25 31.71
CA ALA A 162 -1.58 -28.42 32.50
C ALA A 162 -0.98 -28.07 33.86
N GLY A 163 -1.09 -26.79 34.25
CA GLY A 163 -0.63 -26.32 35.56
C GLY A 163 0.75 -25.66 35.57
N ARG A 164 1.47 -25.60 34.45
CA ARG A 164 2.69 -24.82 34.30
C ARG A 164 2.52 -23.69 33.32
N GLU A 165 2.39 -22.49 33.84
CA GLU A 165 2.20 -21.23 33.08
C GLU A 165 3.53 -20.76 32.44
N GLU A 166 4.09 -21.54 31.53
CA GLU A 166 5.47 -21.28 31.05
C GLU A 166 5.53 -20.78 29.61
N ALA A 167 4.38 -20.67 28.93
CA ALA A 167 4.32 -20.18 27.56
C ALA A 167 3.80 -18.74 27.49
N ASP A 168 4.32 -17.99 26.50
CA ASP A 168 3.91 -16.63 26.23
C ASP A 168 2.91 -16.57 25.07
N VAL A 169 1.95 -15.69 25.17
CA VAL A 169 1.06 -15.33 24.06
C VAL A 169 1.83 -14.44 23.08
N ILE A 170 1.86 -14.82 21.80
CA ILE A 170 2.32 -13.96 20.72
C ILE A 170 1.12 -13.16 20.20
N TYR A 171 0.09 -13.87 19.76
CA TYR A 171 -1.15 -13.31 19.23
C TYR A 171 -2.37 -13.91 19.90
N THR A 172 -3.35 -13.07 20.19
CA THR A 172 -4.71 -13.50 20.54
C THR A 172 -5.63 -13.14 19.38
N PHE A 173 -6.35 -14.11 18.87
CA PHE A 173 -7.29 -13.94 17.76
C PHE A 173 -8.68 -13.68 18.33
N TRP A 174 -9.25 -12.54 17.97
CA TRP A 174 -10.55 -12.07 18.40
C TRP A 174 -11.57 -12.16 17.29
N VAL A 175 -12.84 -12.28 17.64
CA VAL A 175 -13.93 -12.17 16.69
C VAL A 175 -15.04 -11.30 17.28
N LYS A 176 -15.56 -10.36 16.47
CA LYS A 176 -16.77 -9.61 16.81
C LYS A 176 -17.99 -10.46 16.59
N THR A 177 -19.05 -10.19 17.35
CA THR A 177 -20.33 -10.86 17.21
C THR A 177 -21.43 -9.88 16.81
N ALA A 178 -22.50 -10.42 16.24
CA ALA A 178 -23.74 -9.72 16.02
C ALA A 178 -24.92 -10.62 16.42
N ALA A 179 -25.96 -10.04 16.98
CA ALA A 179 -27.20 -10.76 17.23
C ALA A 179 -27.97 -10.98 15.92
N CYS A 180 -28.53 -12.15 15.74
CA CYS A 180 -29.45 -12.41 14.63
C CYS A 180 -30.59 -11.39 14.68
N ALA A 181 -30.94 -10.77 13.57
CA ALA A 181 -32.00 -9.78 13.50
C ALA A 181 -33.43 -10.39 13.60
N ASP A 182 -33.51 -11.68 13.44
CA ASP A 182 -34.79 -12.39 13.63
C ASP A 182 -35.18 -12.37 15.12
N PRO A 183 -36.32 -11.75 15.48
CA PRO A 183 -36.76 -11.63 16.88
C PRO A 183 -36.96 -12.96 17.60
N THR A 184 -37.22 -14.01 16.85
CA THR A 184 -37.44 -15.36 17.39
C THR A 184 -36.14 -16.12 17.60
N CYS A 185 -35.11 -15.81 16.85
CA CYS A 185 -33.79 -16.46 16.90
C CYS A 185 -32.83 -15.80 17.89
N ARG A 186 -32.54 -14.49 17.72
CA ARG A 186 -31.62 -13.69 18.53
C ARG A 186 -30.25 -14.34 18.82
N GLN A 187 -29.87 -15.37 18.07
CA GLN A 187 -28.61 -16.07 18.26
C GLN A 187 -27.42 -15.12 18.05
N GLU A 188 -26.48 -15.15 18.95
CA GLU A 188 -25.20 -14.45 18.78
C GLU A 188 -24.31 -15.18 17.77
N VAL A 189 -23.96 -14.49 16.68
CA VAL A 189 -23.23 -15.06 15.54
C VAL A 189 -21.84 -14.45 15.49
N PRO A 190 -20.77 -15.26 15.56
CA PRO A 190 -19.40 -14.77 15.36
C PRO A 190 -19.18 -14.41 13.89
N LEU A 191 -18.63 -13.20 13.64
CA LEU A 191 -18.49 -12.61 12.31
C LEU A 191 -17.18 -13.06 11.62
N LEU A 192 -17.16 -14.30 11.16
CA LEU A 192 -16.01 -14.91 10.49
C LEU A 192 -16.23 -14.95 8.97
N SER A 193 -15.28 -14.45 8.18
CA SER A 193 -15.29 -14.59 6.72
C SER A 193 -14.81 -15.96 6.26
N SER A 194 -13.95 -16.60 7.03
CA SER A 194 -13.48 -17.98 6.85
C SER A 194 -13.10 -18.57 8.20
N TYR A 195 -13.00 -19.89 8.26
CA TYR A 195 -12.52 -20.61 9.45
C TYR A 195 -11.02 -20.91 9.40
N ILE A 196 -10.29 -20.31 8.45
CA ILE A 196 -8.84 -20.39 8.33
C ILE A 196 -8.23 -19.30 9.19
N ILE A 197 -7.47 -19.68 10.22
CA ILE A 197 -6.72 -18.75 11.08
C ILE A 197 -5.42 -18.33 10.41
N ALA A 198 -4.61 -19.32 9.96
CA ALA A 198 -3.32 -19.08 9.36
C ALA A 198 -2.98 -20.15 8.31
N VAL A 199 -2.20 -19.76 7.30
CA VAL A 199 -1.55 -20.67 6.36
C VAL A 199 -0.05 -20.43 6.43
N LYS A 200 0.69 -21.48 6.76
CA LYS A 200 2.15 -21.46 6.84
C LYS A 200 2.76 -22.42 5.83
N THR A 201 3.95 -22.13 5.35
CA THR A 201 4.68 -22.98 4.40
C THR A 201 6.07 -23.31 4.92
N PRO A 202 6.14 -24.07 6.03
CA PRO A 202 7.43 -24.45 6.59
C PRO A 202 8.19 -25.38 5.65
N SER A 203 9.51 -25.39 5.83
CA SER A 203 10.42 -26.32 5.13
C SER A 203 10.68 -27.51 6.01
N VAL A 204 10.33 -28.68 5.56
CA VAL A 204 10.58 -29.96 6.24
C VAL A 204 11.68 -30.73 5.56
N ARG A 205 12.45 -31.50 6.35
CA ARG A 205 13.38 -32.51 5.84
C ARG A 205 12.70 -33.87 5.76
N TYR A 206 12.99 -34.60 4.72
CA TYR A 206 12.51 -35.94 4.56
C TYR A 206 13.58 -36.82 3.87
N VAL A 207 13.50 -38.13 4.11
CA VAL A 207 14.25 -39.12 3.39
C VAL A 207 13.31 -39.74 2.36
N SER A 208 13.66 -39.62 1.07
CA SER A 208 12.89 -40.25 -0.01
C SER A 208 13.18 -41.74 -0.06
N ASP A 209 12.14 -42.50 -0.43
CA ASP A 209 12.28 -43.90 -0.80
C ASP A 209 12.84 -44.80 0.33
N TYR A 210 12.45 -44.57 1.56
CA TYR A 210 12.79 -45.41 2.68
C TYR A 210 12.06 -46.77 2.53
N GLU A 211 12.83 -47.86 2.51
CA GLU A 211 12.30 -49.25 2.38
C GLU A 211 11.99 -49.83 3.77
N CYS A 212 10.77 -50.34 3.95
CA CYS A 212 10.41 -51.08 5.14
C CYS A 212 11.14 -52.42 5.19
N THR A 213 11.86 -52.66 6.29
CA THR A 213 12.61 -53.92 6.51
C THR A 213 11.71 -55.15 6.56
N SER A 214 10.42 -54.97 6.93
CA SER A 214 9.45 -56.08 7.07
C SER A 214 8.61 -56.34 5.83
N CYS A 215 7.98 -55.32 5.23
CA CYS A 215 7.08 -55.51 4.10
C CYS A 215 7.67 -55.13 2.75
N LYS A 216 8.91 -54.63 2.75
CA LYS A 216 9.66 -54.24 1.55
C LYS A 216 9.00 -53.11 0.73
N LYS A 217 7.98 -52.47 1.24
CA LYS A 217 7.33 -51.34 0.57
C LYS A 217 8.04 -50.02 0.89
N ILE A 218 8.06 -49.15 -0.09
CA ILE A 218 8.77 -47.87 -0.07
C ILE A 218 7.81 -46.79 0.44
N PHE A 219 8.33 -45.85 1.26
CA PHE A 219 7.63 -44.64 1.71
C PHE A 219 8.63 -43.51 1.97
N ASP A 220 8.14 -42.28 2.04
CA ASP A 220 8.96 -41.15 2.41
C ASP A 220 8.93 -40.94 3.93
N LEU A 221 10.10 -40.83 4.53
CA LEU A 221 10.28 -40.64 5.96
C LEU A 221 10.56 -39.19 6.28
N GLU A 222 9.69 -38.57 7.09
CA GLU A 222 9.95 -37.21 7.57
C GLU A 222 10.83 -37.26 8.80
N VAL A 223 11.90 -36.46 8.78
CA VAL A 223 12.91 -36.40 9.86
C VAL A 223 12.86 -35.11 10.66
N ASP A 224 12.07 -34.13 10.23
CA ASP A 224 11.83 -32.90 10.98
C ASP A 224 10.66 -33.03 11.95
N ARG A 225 10.93 -32.72 13.22
CA ARG A 225 10.00 -32.84 14.34
C ARG A 225 8.83 -31.88 14.33
N ALA A 226 8.99 -30.73 13.67
CA ALA A 226 7.98 -29.66 13.66
C ALA A 226 6.57 -30.11 13.24
N PHE A 227 6.43 -31.29 12.72
CA PHE A 227 5.23 -31.77 12.03
C PHE A 227 4.69 -33.08 12.57
N LEU A 228 5.25 -33.59 13.64
CA LEU A 228 4.64 -34.68 14.36
C LEU A 228 3.44 -34.14 15.14
N MET A 229 2.24 -34.47 14.67
CA MET A 229 0.99 -34.06 15.29
C MET A 229 0.74 -34.74 16.62
N ALA A 230 0.20 -34.03 17.59
CA ALA A 230 0.18 -34.36 18.99
C ALA A 230 -0.86 -35.36 19.42
N GLU A 231 -1.80 -35.74 18.61
CA GLU A 231 -2.76 -36.73 19.00
C GLU A 231 -2.64 -37.97 18.13
N PRO A 232 -2.42 -39.16 18.77
CA PRO A 232 -2.37 -40.44 18.09
C PRO A 232 -3.67 -40.80 17.32
N SER A 233 -4.79 -40.18 17.72
CA SER A 233 -6.10 -40.35 17.06
C SER A 233 -6.29 -39.51 15.83
N LEU A 234 -5.48 -38.46 15.62
CA LEU A 234 -5.46 -37.69 14.40
C LEU A 234 -4.64 -38.45 13.36
N THR A 235 -5.31 -39.28 12.61
CA THR A 235 -4.84 -39.74 11.31
C THR A 235 -4.53 -38.50 10.50
N VAL A 236 -3.27 -38.13 10.45
CA VAL A 236 -2.80 -37.05 9.61
C VAL A 236 -3.16 -37.48 8.19
N ASN A 237 -4.18 -36.83 7.62
CA ASN A 237 -4.38 -36.91 6.21
C ASN A 237 -3.16 -36.25 5.58
N HIS A 238 -2.21 -37.09 5.27
CA HIS A 238 -0.96 -36.65 4.67
C HIS A 238 -1.29 -35.93 3.36
N PRO A 239 -0.61 -34.83 2.98
CA PRO A 239 -0.84 -34.17 1.69
C PRO A 239 -0.79 -35.11 0.52
N ARG A 240 0.02 -36.18 0.62
CA ARG A 240 0.09 -37.21 -0.41
C ARG A 240 -1.01 -38.26 -0.31
N ASP A 241 -1.57 -38.46 0.88
CA ASP A 241 -2.70 -39.34 1.06
C ASP A 241 -4.02 -38.64 0.70
N ALA A 242 -4.14 -37.33 1.01
CA ALA A 242 -5.34 -36.53 0.70
C ALA A 242 -5.34 -36.00 -0.75
N ALA A 243 -4.19 -35.62 -1.27
CA ALA A 243 -4.09 -35.12 -2.65
C ALA A 243 -3.88 -36.24 -3.65
N GLY A 244 -3.66 -37.49 -3.16
CA GLY A 244 -3.35 -38.62 -4.00
C GLY A 244 -2.33 -38.23 -5.07
N ASP A 245 -1.07 -38.21 -4.75
CA ASP A 245 -0.11 -38.34 -5.84
C ASP A 245 -0.32 -39.79 -6.39
N ARG A 246 -1.44 -39.91 -7.10
CA ARG A 246 -1.91 -41.16 -7.73
C ARG A 246 -0.87 -41.77 -8.67
N ARG A 247 0.19 -40.97 -8.98
CA ARG A 247 1.27 -41.38 -9.87
C ARG A 247 2.33 -42.23 -9.17
N THR A 248 2.53 -42.09 -7.87
CA THR A 248 3.65 -42.74 -7.19
C THR A 248 3.27 -43.77 -6.15
N ASN A 249 2.01 -43.83 -5.69
CA ASN A 249 1.53 -44.77 -4.64
C ASN A 249 2.40 -44.75 -3.35
N LYS A 250 3.11 -43.64 -3.08
CA LYS A 250 4.01 -43.49 -1.93
C LYS A 250 3.27 -43.03 -0.71
N ARG A 251 3.54 -43.70 0.43
CA ARG A 251 3.05 -43.28 1.74
C ARG A 251 4.16 -42.61 2.52
N TRP A 252 3.82 -41.91 3.57
CA TRP A 252 4.74 -41.24 4.47
C TRP A 252 4.74 -41.91 5.84
N ALA A 253 5.86 -41.84 6.52
CA ALA A 253 5.94 -42.08 7.94
C ALA A 253 6.66 -40.94 8.62
N ALA A 254 6.28 -40.71 9.87
CA ALA A 254 6.97 -39.76 10.73
C ALA A 254 7.89 -40.56 11.68
N PHE A 255 9.04 -39.97 11.95
CA PHE A 255 10.02 -40.51 12.89
C PHE A 255 9.67 -40.15 14.32
N ASP A 256 9.62 -41.14 15.21
CA ASP A 256 9.52 -40.89 16.65
C ASP A 256 10.91 -40.55 17.19
N PRO A 257 11.13 -39.29 17.60
CA PRO A 257 12.41 -38.86 18.09
C PRO A 257 12.79 -39.41 19.48
N PHE A 258 11.81 -39.86 20.24
CA PHE A 258 12.02 -40.35 21.60
C PHE A 258 12.36 -41.82 21.61
N GLY A 259 11.72 -42.60 20.72
CA GLY A 259 11.98 -44.04 20.65
C GLY A 259 12.98 -44.42 19.57
N HIS A 260 13.50 -43.48 18.80
CA HIS A 260 14.31 -43.77 17.62
C HIS A 260 13.66 -44.82 16.70
N GLN A 261 12.30 -44.72 16.55
CA GLN A 261 11.50 -45.73 15.90
C GLN A 261 10.75 -45.17 14.71
N ILE A 262 10.50 -46.01 13.71
CA ILE A 262 9.68 -45.69 12.54
C ILE A 262 8.51 -46.66 12.49
N THR A 263 7.31 -46.15 12.38
CA THR A 263 6.14 -47.00 12.10
C THR A 263 5.90 -47.04 10.59
N CYS A 264 5.98 -48.23 10.01
CA CYS A 264 5.72 -48.39 8.60
C CYS A 264 4.24 -48.10 8.26
N PRO A 265 3.95 -47.18 7.32
CA PRO A 265 2.57 -46.83 6.99
C PRO A 265 1.81 -47.92 6.19
N TRP A 266 2.51 -49.01 5.80
CA TRP A 266 1.93 -50.10 5.04
C TRP A 266 1.58 -51.30 5.89
N CYS A 267 2.48 -51.69 6.82
CA CYS A 267 2.29 -52.89 7.64
C CYS A 267 2.15 -52.60 9.14
N ASN A 268 2.17 -51.34 9.55
CA ASN A 268 2.10 -50.86 10.94
C ASN A 268 3.15 -51.45 11.89
N ARG A 269 4.19 -52.12 11.39
CA ARG A 269 5.30 -52.54 12.24
C ARG A 269 6.22 -51.40 12.57
N VAL A 270 6.70 -51.40 13.80
CA VAL A 270 7.68 -50.47 14.35
C VAL A 270 9.09 -51.00 14.10
N HIS A 271 9.95 -50.17 13.58
CA HIS A 271 11.35 -50.48 13.26
C HIS A 271 12.29 -49.52 13.97
N PRO A 272 13.41 -49.98 14.51
CA PRO A 272 14.45 -49.09 15.02
C PRO A 272 15.12 -48.33 13.87
N LEU A 273 15.43 -47.06 14.10
CA LEU A 273 16.06 -46.19 13.11
C LEU A 273 17.59 -46.38 13.12
N GLN A 274 18.08 -47.44 12.53
CA GLN A 274 19.54 -47.76 12.61
C GLN A 274 20.42 -46.97 11.64
N GLN A 275 19.92 -46.20 10.69
CA GLN A 275 20.75 -45.67 9.60
C GLN A 275 20.35 -44.27 9.02
N VAL A 276 19.57 -43.47 9.71
CA VAL A 276 19.15 -42.16 9.14
C VAL A 276 20.36 -41.23 8.88
N GLY A 277 21.42 -41.33 9.61
CA GLY A 277 22.63 -40.51 9.45
C GLY A 277 23.37 -40.72 8.13
N LYS A 278 23.09 -41.78 7.37
CA LYS A 278 23.70 -42.08 6.07
C LYS A 278 22.76 -41.82 4.89
N LEU A 279 21.49 -41.53 5.14
CA LEU A 279 20.49 -41.34 4.10
C LEU A 279 20.50 -39.88 3.62
N LYS A 280 20.40 -39.70 2.32
CA LYS A 280 20.29 -38.36 1.69
C LYS A 280 18.95 -37.73 2.08
N THR A 281 19.02 -36.60 2.78
CA THR A 281 17.81 -35.86 3.12
C THR A 281 17.57 -34.73 2.14
N GLU A 282 16.29 -34.53 1.79
CA GLU A 282 15.84 -33.45 0.93
C GLU A 282 14.97 -32.50 1.75
N LYS A 283 14.96 -31.20 1.38
CA LYS A 283 14.06 -30.20 1.96
C LYS A 283 12.88 -29.96 1.03
N LYS A 284 11.67 -29.99 1.58
CA LYS A 284 10.44 -29.68 0.85
C LYS A 284 9.60 -28.66 1.64
N ARG A 285 9.04 -27.69 0.95
CA ARG A 285 8.02 -26.80 1.55
C ARG A 285 6.67 -27.52 1.55
N ILE A 286 6.00 -27.52 2.68
CA ILE A 286 4.65 -28.06 2.83
C ILE A 286 3.71 -26.95 3.28
N GLN A 287 2.44 -27.07 2.87
CA GLN A 287 1.40 -26.18 3.36
C GLN A 287 0.86 -26.70 4.69
N LEU A 288 0.78 -25.82 5.68
CA LEU A 288 0.17 -26.08 6.98
C LEU A 288 -0.94 -25.06 7.21
N THR A 289 -2.18 -25.51 7.33
CA THR A 289 -3.34 -24.63 7.51
C THR A 289 -3.88 -24.80 8.93
N VAL A 290 -3.93 -23.71 9.69
CA VAL A 290 -4.53 -23.68 11.03
C VAL A 290 -6.01 -23.35 10.88
N LEU A 291 -6.85 -24.21 11.42
CA LEU A 291 -8.31 -24.18 11.26
C LEU A 291 -9.04 -24.03 12.58
N LEU A 292 -10.17 -23.31 12.54
CA LEU A 292 -11.16 -23.22 13.59
C LEU A 292 -12.35 -24.10 13.21
N CYS A 293 -12.76 -24.99 14.08
CA CYS A 293 -14.02 -25.72 13.88
C CYS A 293 -15.23 -24.84 14.29
N PRO A 294 -16.22 -24.61 13.40
CA PRO A 294 -17.40 -23.81 13.74
C PRO A 294 -18.32 -24.50 14.78
N HIS A 295 -18.24 -25.82 14.91
CA HIS A 295 -19.12 -26.60 15.76
C HIS A 295 -18.60 -26.72 17.21
N CYS A 296 -17.35 -27.14 17.39
CA CYS A 296 -16.79 -27.36 18.74
C CYS A 296 -15.77 -26.29 19.16
N ARG A 297 -15.49 -25.32 18.25
CA ARG A 297 -14.51 -24.24 18.47
C ARG A 297 -13.10 -24.74 18.76
N SER A 298 -12.77 -25.99 18.38
CA SER A 298 -11.38 -26.48 18.47
C SER A 298 -10.52 -25.83 17.41
N VAL A 299 -9.25 -25.58 17.76
CA VAL A 299 -8.19 -25.12 16.85
C VAL A 299 -7.29 -26.31 16.55
N TRP A 300 -7.09 -26.60 15.28
CA TRP A 300 -6.30 -27.72 14.82
C TRP A 300 -5.55 -27.42 13.52
N GLN A 301 -4.60 -28.26 13.16
CA GLN A 301 -3.74 -28.02 12.00
C GLN A 301 -4.01 -29.07 10.93
N HIS A 302 -4.25 -28.60 9.70
CA HIS A 302 -4.35 -29.43 8.50
C HIS A 302 -3.08 -29.32 7.70
N ARG A 303 -2.55 -30.46 7.29
CA ARG A 303 -1.32 -30.55 6.51
C ARG A 303 -1.66 -30.83 5.04
N GLY A 304 -1.08 -30.04 4.13
CA GLY A 304 -1.25 -30.14 2.70
C GLY A 304 -2.34 -29.26 2.13
N THR A 305 -2.77 -29.55 0.92
CA THR A 305 -3.80 -28.79 0.21
C THR A 305 -5.15 -29.02 0.89
N LEU A 306 -5.81 -27.94 1.24
CA LEU A 306 -7.12 -27.97 1.87
C LEU A 306 -8.20 -28.27 0.83
N SER A 307 -9.06 -29.27 1.09
CA SER A 307 -10.27 -29.52 0.30
C SER A 307 -11.35 -28.49 0.59
N ASP A 308 -12.35 -28.40 -0.31
CA ASP A 308 -13.49 -27.49 -0.12
C ASP A 308 -14.28 -27.83 1.15
N GLU A 309 -14.34 -29.08 1.50
CA GLU A 309 -14.96 -29.61 2.70
C GLU A 309 -13.95 -30.37 3.55
N THR A 310 -13.98 -30.19 4.86
CA THR A 310 -13.07 -30.86 5.80
C THR A 310 -13.82 -31.33 7.03
N ILE A 311 -13.30 -32.38 7.67
CA ILE A 311 -13.86 -32.97 8.87
C ILE A 311 -13.03 -32.53 10.07
N CYS A 312 -13.72 -32.05 11.12
CA CYS A 312 -13.05 -31.70 12.36
C CYS A 312 -12.59 -32.98 13.09
N PRO A 313 -11.31 -33.08 13.44
CA PRO A 313 -10.79 -34.26 14.12
C PRO A 313 -11.33 -34.43 15.55
N VAL A 314 -11.84 -33.36 16.17
CA VAL A 314 -12.31 -33.38 17.55
C VAL A 314 -13.79 -33.77 17.66
N CYS A 315 -14.65 -33.21 16.79
CA CYS A 315 -16.11 -33.48 16.87
C CYS A 315 -16.65 -34.28 15.69
N ALA A 316 -15.81 -34.69 14.74
CA ALA A 316 -16.13 -35.45 13.53
C ALA A 316 -17.17 -34.80 12.60
N LYS A 317 -17.49 -33.50 12.78
CA LYS A 317 -18.43 -32.80 11.91
C LYS A 317 -17.71 -32.19 10.70
N SER A 318 -18.35 -32.29 9.54
CA SER A 318 -17.86 -31.68 8.29
C SER A 318 -18.24 -30.20 8.21
N TYR A 319 -17.37 -29.40 7.57
CA TYR A 319 -17.61 -27.99 7.30
C TYR A 319 -16.72 -27.47 6.17
N HIS A 320 -17.07 -26.31 5.60
CA HIS A 320 -16.30 -25.63 4.57
C HIS A 320 -15.36 -24.59 5.19
N PRO A 321 -14.05 -24.82 5.26
CA PRO A 321 -13.11 -23.93 5.95
C PRO A 321 -13.03 -22.52 5.33
N GLN A 322 -13.24 -22.41 4.01
CA GLN A 322 -13.16 -21.14 3.28
C GLN A 322 -14.46 -20.31 3.36
N LYS A 323 -15.57 -20.88 3.85
CA LYS A 323 -16.88 -20.22 3.91
C LYS A 323 -17.27 -19.96 5.36
N GLY A 324 -17.09 -18.71 5.80
CA GLY A 324 -17.57 -18.25 7.11
C GLY A 324 -18.99 -17.71 7.07
N ASN A 325 -19.38 -17.03 8.15
CA ASN A 325 -20.72 -16.43 8.32
C ASN A 325 -20.89 -15.10 7.58
N LEU A 326 -19.80 -14.54 7.00
CA LEU A 326 -19.81 -13.32 6.19
C LEU A 326 -19.67 -13.64 4.70
N PRO A 327 -20.75 -14.11 4.03
CA PRO A 327 -20.68 -14.49 2.61
C PRO A 327 -20.51 -13.30 1.68
N GLU A 328 -21.00 -12.11 2.07
CA GLU A 328 -20.92 -10.86 1.32
C GLU A 328 -20.38 -9.72 2.19
N LYS A 329 -19.82 -8.69 1.56
CA LYS A 329 -19.34 -7.50 2.26
C LYS A 329 -20.46 -6.85 3.08
N GLY A 330 -20.27 -6.78 4.40
CA GLY A 330 -21.17 -6.10 5.32
C GLY A 330 -22.45 -6.85 5.69
N LYS A 331 -22.69 -8.07 5.19
CA LYS A 331 -23.81 -8.93 5.60
C LYS A 331 -23.32 -10.23 6.22
N PHE A 332 -24.05 -10.76 7.19
CA PHE A 332 -23.79 -12.06 7.79
C PHE A 332 -25.01 -12.98 7.69
N SER A 333 -24.76 -14.27 7.67
CA SER A 333 -25.77 -15.34 7.68
C SER A 333 -25.83 -16.00 9.04
N CYS A 334 -27.02 -16.11 9.60
CA CYS A 334 -27.26 -16.84 10.85
C CYS A 334 -27.12 -18.36 10.60
N PRO A 335 -26.42 -19.10 11.48
CA PRO A 335 -26.36 -20.58 11.39
C PRO A 335 -27.69 -21.28 11.42
N SER A 336 -28.73 -20.66 12.00
CA SER A 336 -30.11 -21.18 12.06
C SER A 336 -30.88 -20.98 10.74
N GLY A 337 -30.26 -20.46 9.68
CA GLY A 337 -30.89 -20.29 8.36
C GLY A 337 -31.77 -19.05 8.22
N CYS A 338 -31.72 -18.10 9.16
CA CYS A 338 -32.45 -16.83 9.06
C CYS A 338 -31.90 -15.96 7.90
N ALA A 339 -32.70 -15.00 7.44
CA ALA A 339 -32.30 -14.08 6.35
C ALA A 339 -31.01 -13.33 6.64
N PRO A 340 -30.10 -13.17 5.64
CA PRO A 340 -28.86 -12.44 5.84
C PRO A 340 -29.10 -10.98 6.25
N THR A 341 -28.38 -10.53 7.28
CA THR A 341 -28.55 -9.21 7.88
C THR A 341 -27.29 -8.36 7.72
N ALA A 342 -27.45 -7.05 7.52
CA ALA A 342 -26.32 -6.12 7.51
C ALA A 342 -25.68 -6.01 8.91
N VAL A 343 -24.37 -6.18 8.99
CA VAL A 343 -23.62 -6.12 10.27
C VAL A 343 -23.88 -4.80 11.00
N ILE A 344 -23.84 -3.65 10.29
CA ILE A 344 -24.09 -2.32 10.88
C ILE A 344 -25.48 -2.24 11.53
N ASN A 345 -26.51 -2.80 10.89
CA ASN A 345 -27.86 -2.76 11.43
C ASN A 345 -27.99 -3.65 12.69
N ALA A 346 -27.38 -4.85 12.64
CA ALA A 346 -27.38 -5.77 13.77
C ALA A 346 -26.59 -5.20 14.97
N THR A 347 -25.43 -4.62 14.75
CA THR A 347 -24.63 -4.00 15.83
C THR A 347 -25.30 -2.75 16.40
N ARG A 348 -26.00 -1.96 15.58
CA ARG A 348 -26.73 -0.77 16.03
C ARG A 348 -27.88 -1.13 16.98
N SER A 349 -28.48 -2.28 16.83
CA SER A 349 -29.56 -2.78 17.71
C SER A 349 -29.07 -3.29 19.07
N LEU A 350 -27.75 -3.48 19.23
CA LEU A 350 -27.15 -3.89 20.51
C LEU A 350 -27.10 -2.71 21.50
N PRO A 351 -27.12 -2.97 22.81
CA PRO A 351 -26.76 -1.98 23.83
C PRO A 351 -25.40 -1.33 23.51
N GLU A 352 -25.22 -0.07 23.90
CA GLU A 352 -24.02 0.68 23.52
C GLU A 352 -22.72 -0.01 23.96
N GLU A 353 -22.71 -0.58 25.15
CA GLU A 353 -21.57 -1.30 25.72
C GLU A 353 -21.19 -2.56 24.96
N GLN A 354 -22.15 -3.14 24.24
CA GLN A 354 -21.95 -4.40 23.48
C GLN A 354 -21.61 -4.17 22.00
N ARG A 355 -21.77 -2.95 21.47
CA ARG A 355 -21.57 -2.66 20.04
C ARG A 355 -20.14 -2.91 19.56
N LEU A 356 -19.15 -2.77 20.44
CA LEU A 356 -17.75 -2.99 20.16
C LEU A 356 -17.23 -4.32 20.71
N SER A 357 -18.07 -5.14 21.31
CA SER A 357 -17.65 -6.37 21.96
C SER A 357 -17.04 -7.36 20.96
N ALA A 358 -16.00 -8.04 21.43
CA ALA A 358 -15.34 -9.13 20.74
C ALA A 358 -14.90 -10.16 21.77
N PHE A 359 -14.77 -11.41 21.37
CA PHE A 359 -14.25 -12.45 22.26
C PHE A 359 -13.06 -13.17 21.62
N PRO A 360 -12.11 -13.63 22.44
CA PRO A 360 -10.94 -14.35 21.95
C PRO A 360 -11.32 -15.81 21.65
N TYR A 361 -10.86 -16.34 20.52
CA TYR A 361 -11.18 -17.70 20.12
C TYR A 361 -9.96 -18.60 19.91
N ALA A 362 -8.79 -18.02 19.62
CA ALA A 362 -7.56 -18.75 19.41
C ALA A 362 -6.34 -17.94 19.91
N ILE A 363 -5.28 -18.66 20.20
CA ILE A 363 -3.97 -18.11 20.60
C ILE A 363 -2.89 -18.72 19.70
N GLU A 364 -1.98 -17.88 19.20
CA GLU A 364 -0.63 -18.30 18.79
C GLU A 364 0.31 -18.01 19.96
N GLY A 365 0.92 -19.05 20.49
CA GLY A 365 1.81 -18.98 21.65
C GLY A 365 3.25 -19.35 21.31
N TYR A 366 4.15 -19.07 22.25
CA TYR A 366 5.55 -19.43 22.23
C TYR A 366 5.95 -20.08 23.55
N CYS A 367 6.59 -21.23 23.47
CA CYS A 367 7.12 -21.92 24.62
C CYS A 367 8.64 -22.00 24.51
N ALA A 368 9.35 -21.25 25.35
CA ALA A 368 10.81 -21.22 25.38
C ALA A 368 11.40 -22.62 25.64
N ARG A 369 10.79 -23.39 26.55
CA ARG A 369 11.21 -24.76 26.85
C ARG A 369 11.11 -25.71 25.64
N CYS A 370 10.05 -25.56 24.84
CA CYS A 370 9.90 -26.37 23.62
C CYS A 370 10.74 -25.86 22.45
N ALA A 371 11.14 -24.58 22.48
CA ALA A 371 12.06 -24.00 21.50
C ALA A 371 13.53 -24.38 21.77
N GLY A 372 13.85 -24.78 23.01
CA GLY A 372 15.19 -24.92 23.51
C GLY A 372 15.69 -23.64 24.18
N ASP A 373 16.56 -23.81 25.20
CA ASP A 373 17.09 -22.68 25.96
C ASP A 373 17.77 -21.66 25.03
N VAL A 374 17.12 -20.56 24.83
CA VAL A 374 17.65 -19.36 24.22
C VAL A 374 17.53 -18.28 25.29
N GLU A 375 18.54 -18.08 26.09
CA GLU A 375 18.79 -16.83 26.77
C GLU A 375 19.22 -15.82 25.69
N GLU A 376 18.28 -15.17 25.04
CA GLU A 376 18.58 -14.00 24.23
C GLU A 376 18.44 -12.76 25.10
N ASP A 377 19.59 -12.17 25.44
CA ASP A 377 19.64 -10.77 25.78
C ASP A 377 19.11 -9.98 24.57
N LEU A 378 18.08 -9.15 24.74
CA LEU A 378 17.44 -8.34 23.70
C LEU A 378 18.43 -7.49 22.89
N PHE A 379 19.61 -7.25 23.44
CA PHE A 379 20.67 -6.39 22.93
C PHE A 379 22.04 -7.08 22.91
N GLY A 380 22.07 -8.41 23.07
CA GLY A 380 23.33 -9.17 23.11
C GLY A 380 23.97 -9.34 21.73
N ASP A 381 25.29 -9.09 21.66
CA ASP A 381 26.10 -9.22 20.46
C ASP A 381 26.36 -10.68 20.04
N GLU A 382 25.94 -11.69 20.81
CA GLU A 382 26.12 -13.09 20.46
C GLU A 382 24.88 -13.64 19.75
N LYS A 383 25.05 -14.03 18.51
CA LYS A 383 24.12 -14.91 17.80
C LYS A 383 24.01 -16.22 18.56
N ALA A 384 22.96 -16.35 19.39
CA ALA A 384 22.67 -17.60 20.06
C ALA A 384 22.55 -18.70 19.00
N THR A 385 23.50 -19.64 19.04
CA THR A 385 23.41 -20.85 18.24
C THR A 385 22.28 -21.68 18.83
N ARG A 386 21.14 -21.72 18.10
CA ARG A 386 19.97 -22.53 18.44
C ARG A 386 20.42 -24.00 18.59
N LYS A 387 20.66 -24.44 19.84
CA LYS A 387 20.82 -25.83 20.12
C LYS A 387 19.48 -26.52 19.97
N HIS A 388 19.38 -27.45 19.05
CA HIS A 388 18.18 -28.29 18.91
C HIS A 388 18.00 -29.08 20.22
N VAL A 389 16.95 -28.77 20.94
CA VAL A 389 16.60 -29.49 22.16
C VAL A 389 15.84 -30.75 21.81
N SER A 390 16.17 -31.81 22.55
CA SER A 390 15.64 -33.15 22.35
C SER A 390 14.17 -33.37 22.76
N HIS A 391 13.49 -32.36 23.30
CA HIS A 391 12.17 -32.50 23.94
C HIS A 391 11.03 -31.80 23.19
N LEU A 392 11.00 -31.88 21.90
CA LEU A 392 9.94 -31.18 21.14
C LEU A 392 8.64 -31.90 21.26
N CYS A 393 7.65 -31.16 21.70
CA CYS A 393 6.28 -31.53 21.61
C CYS A 393 5.81 -31.41 20.16
N ASN A 394 5.02 -32.37 19.74
CA ASN A 394 4.55 -32.47 18.36
C ASN A 394 3.61 -31.33 17.92
N LEU A 395 3.20 -30.42 18.84
CA LEU A 395 2.33 -29.27 18.60
C LEU A 395 3.09 -28.01 18.22
N HIS A 396 4.39 -27.96 18.40
CA HIS A 396 5.20 -26.79 18.15
C HIS A 396 5.89 -26.85 16.79
N ASP A 397 6.08 -25.70 16.18
CA ASP A 397 7.02 -25.60 15.08
C ASP A 397 8.49 -25.64 15.61
N ASN A 398 9.46 -25.65 14.69
CA ASN A 398 10.90 -25.69 15.02
C ASN A 398 11.36 -24.52 15.92
N ASN A 399 10.51 -23.50 16.12
CA ASN A 399 10.80 -22.32 16.90
C ASN A 399 9.99 -22.24 18.20
N GLY A 400 9.35 -23.31 18.63
CA GLY A 400 8.54 -23.37 19.85
C GLY A 400 7.17 -22.69 19.76
N LYS A 401 6.71 -22.31 18.55
CA LYS A 401 5.40 -21.68 18.34
C LYS A 401 4.31 -22.72 18.17
N PHE A 402 3.15 -22.43 18.72
CA PHE A 402 1.97 -23.27 18.62
C PHE A 402 0.67 -22.49 18.45
N PHE A 403 -0.38 -23.15 17.97
CA PHE A 403 -1.73 -22.63 17.97
C PHE A 403 -2.60 -23.47 18.90
N LYS A 404 -3.42 -22.80 19.68
CA LYS A 404 -4.39 -23.46 20.55
C LYS A 404 -5.73 -22.72 20.63
N LYS A 405 -6.77 -23.43 21.07
CA LYS A 405 -8.03 -22.82 21.49
C LYS A 405 -7.81 -22.03 22.78
N VAL A 406 -8.53 -20.91 22.93
CA VAL A 406 -8.59 -20.18 24.21
C VAL A 406 -9.22 -21.07 25.28
N THR A 407 -8.54 -21.19 26.42
CA THR A 407 -8.99 -21.98 27.58
C THR A 407 -9.65 -21.09 28.65
N PRO A 408 -10.40 -21.66 29.62
CA PRO A 408 -10.90 -20.88 30.75
C PRO A 408 -9.81 -20.15 31.54
N ALA A 409 -8.61 -20.73 31.66
CA ALA A 409 -7.47 -20.09 32.32
C ALA A 409 -7.01 -18.82 31.55
N ASP A 410 -6.95 -18.89 30.20
CA ASP A 410 -6.64 -17.73 29.35
C ASP A 410 -7.69 -16.61 29.53
N LEU A 411 -8.99 -16.98 29.56
CA LEU A 411 -10.08 -16.03 29.79
C LEU A 411 -10.02 -15.38 31.16
N LYS A 412 -9.74 -16.17 32.20
CA LYS A 412 -9.59 -15.66 33.58
C LYS A 412 -8.48 -14.63 33.65
N ARG A 413 -7.33 -14.88 33.01
CA ARG A 413 -6.20 -13.94 32.96
C ARG A 413 -6.57 -12.65 32.22
N TYR A 414 -7.29 -12.75 31.10
CA TYR A 414 -7.80 -11.57 30.42
C TYR A 414 -8.74 -10.76 31.31
N GLN A 415 -9.71 -11.40 31.97
CA GLN A 415 -10.65 -10.75 32.89
C GLN A 415 -9.96 -10.12 34.11
N GLU A 416 -8.83 -10.67 34.58
CA GLU A 416 -8.02 -10.07 35.62
C GLU A 416 -7.38 -8.76 35.13
N ALA A 417 -6.85 -8.76 33.91
CA ALA A 417 -6.33 -7.51 33.30
C ALA A 417 -7.43 -6.47 33.09
N GLU A 418 -8.62 -6.90 32.66
CA GLU A 418 -9.78 -6.01 32.50
C GLU A 418 -10.23 -5.39 33.83
N ARG A 419 -10.39 -6.21 34.89
CA ARG A 419 -10.72 -5.73 36.23
C ARG A 419 -9.65 -4.79 36.79
N ARG A 420 -8.40 -5.07 36.50
CA ARG A 420 -7.30 -4.22 36.92
C ARG A 420 -7.32 -2.88 36.17
N TRP A 421 -7.56 -2.89 34.88
CA TRP A 421 -7.75 -1.68 34.10
C TRP A 421 -8.82 -0.79 34.69
N GLU A 422 -9.98 -1.33 34.97
CA GLU A 422 -11.10 -0.57 35.57
C GLU A 422 -10.76 0.09 36.91
N ARG A 423 -9.91 -0.56 37.73
CA ARG A 423 -9.47 0.02 39.00
C ARG A 423 -8.41 1.10 38.85
N GLU A 424 -7.50 0.94 37.86
CA GLU A 424 -6.28 1.76 37.78
C GLU A 424 -6.34 2.84 36.71
N LYS A 425 -7.31 2.78 35.78
CA LYS A 425 -7.39 3.67 34.60
C LYS A 425 -7.36 5.16 34.96
N GLU A 426 -7.91 5.60 36.11
CA GLU A 426 -7.89 7.02 36.50
C GLU A 426 -6.50 7.52 36.89
N HIS A 427 -5.57 6.61 37.20
CA HIS A 427 -4.18 6.91 37.59
C HIS A 427 -3.17 6.61 36.49
N LEU A 428 -3.63 6.19 35.31
CA LEU A 428 -2.82 5.83 34.17
C LEU A 428 -3.05 6.80 32.99
N PRO A 429 -2.00 7.15 32.24
CA PRO A 429 -2.13 8.00 31.07
C PRO A 429 -2.72 7.24 29.87
N TYR A 430 -3.88 7.67 29.40
CA TYR A 430 -4.48 7.15 28.17
C TYR A 430 -5.34 8.24 27.50
N PRO A 431 -5.62 8.16 26.17
CA PRO A 431 -6.35 9.18 25.44
C PRO A 431 -7.85 9.15 25.78
N LYS A 432 -8.36 10.16 26.48
CA LYS A 432 -9.77 10.32 26.85
C LYS A 432 -10.57 11.17 25.85
N SER A 433 -9.92 11.75 24.86
CA SER A 433 -10.55 12.66 23.88
C SER A 433 -11.46 11.93 22.90
N GLU A 434 -12.49 12.66 22.43
CA GLU A 434 -13.42 12.19 21.42
C GLU A 434 -12.77 12.14 20.04
N ILE A 435 -13.26 11.25 19.18
CA ILE A 435 -12.85 11.17 17.79
C ILE A 435 -13.57 12.27 16.99
N PRO A 436 -12.84 13.22 16.39
CA PRO A 436 -13.45 14.30 15.63
C PRO A 436 -14.06 13.82 14.33
N ILE A 437 -15.12 14.47 13.86
CA ILE A 437 -15.72 14.19 12.55
C ILE A 437 -14.74 14.65 11.46
N GLY A 438 -14.41 13.75 10.56
CA GLY A 438 -13.56 13.97 9.40
C GLY A 438 -13.82 12.95 8.31
N GLU A 439 -13.13 13.05 7.19
CA GLU A 439 -13.36 12.19 6.02
C GLU A 439 -13.08 10.71 6.31
N LYS A 440 -11.96 10.44 7.02
CA LYS A 440 -11.55 9.06 7.37
C LYS A 440 -12.21 8.56 8.65
N THR A 441 -12.47 9.45 9.61
CA THR A 441 -13.05 9.07 10.91
C THR A 441 -14.55 8.83 10.80
N LYS A 442 -15.29 9.59 9.98
CA LYS A 442 -16.74 9.46 9.79
C LYS A 442 -17.13 8.06 9.33
N SER A 443 -16.51 7.58 8.25
CA SER A 443 -16.82 6.27 7.66
C SER A 443 -16.09 5.12 8.36
N GLY A 444 -14.86 5.34 8.83
CA GLY A 444 -14.01 4.30 9.39
C GLY A 444 -14.25 4.04 10.89
N LEU A 445 -14.60 5.05 11.67
CA LEU A 445 -14.74 4.95 13.13
C LEU A 445 -16.17 5.23 13.61
N LEU A 446 -16.67 6.44 13.36
CA LEU A 446 -17.95 6.88 13.91
C LEU A 446 -19.14 6.05 13.40
N ALA A 447 -19.13 5.68 12.11
CA ALA A 447 -20.13 4.78 11.54
C ALA A 447 -20.14 3.37 12.18
N HIS A 448 -19.02 2.99 12.78
CA HIS A 448 -18.84 1.71 13.48
C HIS A 448 -18.87 1.84 14.99
N HIS A 449 -19.48 2.90 15.53
CA HIS A 449 -19.74 3.18 16.95
C HIS A 449 -18.53 3.49 17.82
N TYR A 450 -17.35 3.76 17.25
CA TYR A 450 -16.21 4.27 17.99
C TYR A 450 -16.39 5.78 18.21
N ARG A 451 -16.41 6.24 19.47
CA ARG A 451 -16.55 7.65 19.83
C ARG A 451 -15.28 8.25 20.41
N PHE A 452 -14.52 7.44 21.14
CA PHE A 452 -13.30 7.84 21.83
C PHE A 452 -12.11 7.06 21.31
N TRP A 453 -10.93 7.66 21.29
CA TRP A 453 -9.72 7.01 20.78
C TRP A 453 -9.33 5.76 21.56
N TYR A 454 -9.54 5.72 22.89
CA TYR A 454 -9.25 4.53 23.70
C TYR A 454 -10.09 3.31 23.31
N GLN A 455 -11.26 3.49 22.72
CA GLN A 455 -12.11 2.40 22.28
C GLN A 455 -11.51 1.55 21.13
N MET A 456 -10.46 2.05 20.49
CA MET A 456 -9.71 1.27 19.50
C MET A 456 -8.87 0.14 20.12
N PHE A 457 -8.80 0.07 21.44
CA PHE A 457 -7.99 -0.89 22.20
C PHE A 457 -8.89 -1.71 23.14
N ASN A 458 -8.46 -2.93 23.45
CA ASN A 458 -9.12 -3.69 24.51
C ASN A 458 -8.55 -3.32 25.89
N PRO A 459 -9.23 -3.66 27.00
CA PRO A 459 -8.75 -3.32 28.35
C PRO A 459 -7.35 -3.78 28.69
N ARG A 460 -6.93 -4.97 28.24
CA ARG A 460 -5.58 -5.51 28.46
C ARG A 460 -4.53 -4.69 27.71
N GLN A 461 -4.81 -4.31 26.48
CA GLN A 461 -3.93 -3.41 25.70
C GLN A 461 -3.81 -2.04 26.37
N LEU A 462 -4.94 -1.45 26.80
CA LEU A 462 -4.94 -0.16 27.50
C LEU A 462 -4.11 -0.21 28.78
N LEU A 463 -4.32 -1.24 29.62
CA LEU A 463 -3.55 -1.42 30.85
C LEU A 463 -2.04 -1.47 30.56
N CYS A 464 -1.63 -2.30 29.61
CA CYS A 464 -0.23 -2.48 29.27
C CYS A 464 0.39 -1.24 28.63
N LEU A 465 -0.30 -0.61 27.67
CA LEU A 465 0.20 0.60 26.98
C LEU A 465 0.27 1.80 27.93
N ALA A 466 -0.73 1.98 28.79
CA ALA A 466 -0.75 3.07 29.75
C ALA A 466 0.31 2.90 30.85
N THR A 467 0.53 1.68 31.32
CA THR A 467 1.63 1.35 32.25
C THR A 467 2.99 1.62 31.60
N LEU A 468 3.19 1.20 30.36
CA LEU A 468 4.41 1.44 29.61
C LEU A 468 4.64 2.95 29.40
N LEU A 469 3.62 3.69 28.97
CA LEU A 469 3.74 5.14 28.78
C LEU A 469 4.09 5.88 30.07
N LYS A 470 3.46 5.50 31.20
CA LYS A 470 3.79 6.04 32.52
C LYS A 470 5.25 5.81 32.86
N ALA A 471 5.75 4.59 32.65
CA ALA A 471 7.15 4.27 32.91
C ALA A 471 8.11 5.04 31.97
N ILE A 472 7.74 5.27 30.73
CA ILE A 472 8.51 6.09 29.80
C ILE A 472 8.53 7.57 30.26
N ASP A 473 7.39 8.10 30.72
CA ASP A 473 7.30 9.49 31.17
C ASP A 473 8.21 9.81 32.39
N GLU A 474 8.60 8.80 33.14
CA GLU A 474 9.53 8.92 34.28
C GLU A 474 11.03 8.97 33.87
N GLU A 475 11.38 8.77 32.57
CA GLU A 475 12.74 8.96 32.10
C GLU A 475 13.11 10.47 32.19
N LYS A 476 14.27 10.75 32.80
CA LYS A 476 14.72 12.10 33.08
C LYS A 476 15.44 12.77 31.92
N ASP A 477 16.18 11.97 31.15
CA ASP A 477 16.85 12.47 29.94
C ASP A 477 15.80 12.62 28.83
N GLN A 478 15.58 13.87 28.40
CA GLN A 478 14.53 14.19 27.42
C GLN A 478 14.77 13.48 26.07
N THR A 479 16.02 13.44 25.59
CA THR A 479 16.38 12.78 24.33
C THR A 479 16.12 11.28 24.41
N LEU A 480 16.55 10.62 25.49
CA LEU A 480 16.29 9.19 25.69
C LEU A 480 14.79 8.90 25.85
N LYS A 481 14.06 9.76 26.58
CA LYS A 481 12.60 9.67 26.69
C LYS A 481 11.91 9.72 25.32
N GLU A 482 12.33 10.63 24.43
CA GLU A 482 11.79 10.74 23.09
C GLU A 482 12.11 9.52 22.21
N MET A 483 13.27 8.89 22.38
CA MET A 483 13.59 7.62 21.71
C MET A 483 12.70 6.46 22.22
N LEU A 484 12.43 6.40 23.52
CA LEU A 484 11.48 5.44 24.08
C LEU A 484 10.05 5.68 23.56
N LEU A 485 9.62 6.96 23.43
CA LEU A 485 8.34 7.34 22.85
C LEU A 485 8.25 6.99 21.36
N SER A 486 9.35 7.06 20.62
CA SER A 486 9.43 6.61 19.24
C SER A 486 9.14 5.11 19.10
N ALA A 487 9.74 4.29 19.97
CA ALA A 487 9.44 2.86 20.04
C ALA A 487 7.97 2.61 20.43
N PHE A 488 7.45 3.39 21.39
CA PHE A 488 6.06 3.33 21.83
C PHE A 488 5.08 3.67 20.71
N GLN A 489 5.32 4.73 19.93
CA GLN A 489 4.50 5.11 18.79
C GLN A 489 4.39 3.98 17.75
N MET A 490 5.52 3.33 17.43
CA MET A 490 5.52 2.17 16.53
C MET A 490 4.75 0.98 17.11
N CYS A 491 4.84 0.80 18.45
CA CYS A 491 4.08 -0.24 19.14
C CYS A 491 2.57 -0.01 19.02
N LEU A 492 2.07 1.23 19.10
CA LEU A 492 0.66 1.58 18.96
C LEU A 492 0.08 1.14 17.61
N GLU A 493 0.82 1.25 16.50
CA GLU A 493 0.34 0.83 15.16
C GLU A 493 -0.10 -0.63 15.15
N ALA A 494 0.59 -1.48 15.90
CA ALA A 494 0.32 -2.91 15.94
C ALA A 494 -0.62 -3.30 17.11
N ASN A 495 -0.56 -2.60 18.24
CA ASN A 495 -1.26 -2.94 19.46
C ASN A 495 -2.62 -2.24 19.60
N ASN A 496 -3.56 -2.59 18.74
CA ASN A 496 -4.93 -2.10 18.75
C ASN A 496 -5.88 -3.14 18.12
N MET A 497 -7.20 -2.96 18.27
CA MET A 497 -8.23 -3.89 17.76
C MET A 497 -8.56 -3.68 16.26
N PHE A 498 -7.78 -2.89 15.54
CA PHE A 498 -7.84 -2.73 14.08
C PHE A 498 -6.74 -3.51 13.37
N ALA A 499 -5.77 -4.01 14.11
CA ALA A 499 -4.71 -4.84 13.58
C ALA A 499 -5.27 -6.20 13.10
N ARG A 500 -4.63 -6.78 12.08
CA ARG A 500 -5.09 -8.01 11.45
C ARG A 500 -3.97 -9.02 11.29
N TYR A 501 -4.33 -10.28 11.31
CA TYR A 501 -3.50 -11.39 10.88
C TYR A 501 -3.83 -11.75 9.42
N ARG A 502 -2.81 -11.87 8.56
CA ARG A 502 -2.98 -12.32 7.19
C ARG A 502 -2.94 -13.84 7.16
N THR A 503 -3.98 -14.48 6.65
CA THR A 503 -4.05 -15.94 6.53
C THR A 503 -2.93 -16.51 5.66
N THR A 504 -2.50 -15.76 4.62
CA THR A 504 -1.38 -16.13 3.74
C THR A 504 -0.33 -15.03 3.77
N SER A 505 0.90 -15.36 4.14
CA SER A 505 1.95 -14.34 4.30
C SER A 505 2.82 -14.10 3.06
N GLY A 506 2.85 -15.03 2.10
CA GLY A 506 3.66 -14.88 0.88
C GLY A 506 5.12 -14.46 1.15
N GLY A 507 5.70 -14.90 2.28
CA GLY A 507 7.05 -14.52 2.72
C GLY A 507 7.15 -13.19 3.48
N ARG A 508 6.04 -12.46 3.68
CA ARG A 508 5.96 -11.23 4.50
C ARG A 508 5.47 -11.55 5.91
N SER A 509 5.62 -10.59 6.84
CA SER A 509 5.00 -10.71 8.16
C SER A 509 3.50 -11.03 8.03
N PRO A 510 2.98 -12.03 8.75
CA PRO A 510 1.56 -12.34 8.74
C PRO A 510 0.72 -11.23 9.37
N PHE A 511 1.33 -10.34 10.13
CA PHE A 511 0.66 -9.28 10.86
C PHE A 511 0.61 -7.97 10.06
N GLY A 512 -0.49 -7.25 10.15
CA GLY A 512 -0.68 -5.92 9.59
C GLY A 512 -1.31 -4.98 10.60
N GLY A 513 -0.64 -3.84 10.85
CA GLY A 513 -1.12 -2.80 11.76
C GLY A 513 -2.37 -2.06 11.25
N VAL A 514 -2.85 -1.12 12.05
CA VAL A 514 -4.06 -0.32 11.75
C VAL A 514 -3.96 0.39 10.41
N PHE A 515 -2.80 0.95 10.10
CA PHE A 515 -2.55 1.68 8.85
C PHE A 515 -1.89 0.83 7.75
N ALA A 516 -2.28 -0.44 7.63
CA ALA A 516 -1.95 -1.22 6.44
C ALA A 516 -2.57 -0.64 5.16
N ARG A 517 -3.60 0.21 5.31
CA ARG A 517 -4.12 1.19 4.33
C ARG A 517 -4.14 2.57 4.98
N HIS A 518 -4.24 3.64 4.19
CA HIS A 518 -4.33 5.02 4.71
C HIS A 518 -5.78 5.36 5.10
N ASP A 519 -6.39 4.50 5.91
CA ASP A 519 -7.76 4.62 6.42
C ASP A 519 -7.94 3.82 7.72
N PHE A 520 -9.02 4.10 8.44
CA PHE A 520 -9.46 3.30 9.58
C PHE A 520 -10.45 2.23 9.10
N GLN A 521 -10.06 0.98 9.22
CA GLN A 521 -10.90 -0.16 8.83
C GLN A 521 -11.13 -1.09 10.01
N PRO A 522 -12.27 -0.99 10.71
CA PRO A 522 -12.63 -1.93 11.77
C PRO A 522 -12.60 -3.37 11.26
N LYS A 523 -12.00 -4.26 12.02
CA LYS A 523 -11.90 -5.68 11.67
C LYS A 523 -12.95 -6.49 12.41
N MET A 524 -13.56 -7.45 11.70
CA MET A 524 -14.46 -8.44 12.34
C MET A 524 -13.65 -9.50 13.09
N THR A 525 -12.41 -9.72 12.64
CA THR A 525 -11.44 -10.64 13.26
C THR A 525 -10.16 -9.88 13.61
N PRO A 526 -10.17 -9.05 14.68
CA PRO A 526 -8.97 -8.39 15.16
C PRO A 526 -7.91 -9.40 15.64
N CYS A 527 -6.65 -8.99 15.55
CA CYS A 527 -5.54 -9.76 16.10
C CYS A 527 -4.80 -8.91 17.13
N GLU A 528 -4.88 -9.28 18.39
CA GLU A 528 -4.14 -8.63 19.46
C GLU A 528 -2.73 -9.21 19.55
N ILE A 529 -1.72 -8.37 19.66
CA ILE A 529 -0.34 -8.77 19.88
C ILE A 529 0.05 -8.56 21.35
N ASN A 530 1.01 -9.32 21.84
CA ASN A 530 1.65 -9.06 23.13
C ASN A 530 2.34 -7.68 23.08
N VAL A 531 1.95 -6.76 23.94
CA VAL A 531 2.43 -5.38 23.94
C VAL A 531 3.95 -5.31 24.14
N PHE A 532 4.46 -5.99 25.13
CA PHE A 532 5.88 -5.97 25.44
C PHE A 532 6.67 -6.96 24.57
N GLY A 533 6.27 -8.22 24.59
CA GLY A 533 6.86 -9.34 23.89
C GLY A 533 8.10 -9.91 24.56
N PRO A 534 8.10 -11.19 24.95
CA PRO A 534 9.29 -11.87 25.47
C PRO A 534 10.34 -12.11 24.38
N TYR A 535 9.93 -12.02 23.14
CA TYR A 535 10.69 -12.20 21.93
C TYR A 535 10.33 -11.09 20.92
N PRO A 536 11.25 -10.54 20.13
CA PRO A 536 11.01 -9.41 19.26
C PRO A 536 10.15 -9.77 18.03
N TYR A 537 8.87 -10.08 18.25
CA TYR A 537 7.91 -10.21 17.17
C TYR A 537 7.48 -8.85 16.63
N TYR A 538 7.09 -8.80 15.37
CA TYR A 538 6.64 -7.57 14.74
C TYR A 538 5.56 -6.88 15.57
N GLY A 539 5.80 -5.61 15.94
CA GLY A 539 4.85 -4.75 16.64
C GLY A 539 4.89 -4.83 18.16
N THR A 540 5.71 -5.71 18.78
CA THR A 540 5.98 -5.66 20.21
C THR A 540 6.87 -4.46 20.54
N PHE A 541 6.80 -3.97 21.79
CA PHE A 541 7.65 -2.85 22.21
C PHE A 541 9.14 -3.18 22.08
N THR A 542 9.56 -4.40 22.42
CA THR A 542 10.96 -4.85 22.27
C THR A 542 11.43 -4.83 20.81
N ALA A 543 10.58 -5.28 19.87
CA ALA A 543 10.91 -5.21 18.45
C ALA A 543 10.98 -3.77 17.94
N CYS A 544 10.12 -2.88 18.47
CA CYS A 544 10.13 -1.45 18.13
C CYS A 544 11.37 -0.76 18.72
N ALA A 545 11.77 -1.08 19.94
CA ALA A 545 13.01 -0.63 20.57
C ALA A 545 14.23 -0.99 19.70
N GLY A 546 14.34 -2.24 19.25
CA GLY A 546 15.40 -2.66 18.36
C GLY A 546 15.39 -1.98 16.98
N LYS A 547 14.24 -1.46 16.51
CA LYS A 547 14.20 -0.62 15.30
C LYS A 547 14.75 0.77 15.56
N VAL A 548 14.43 1.37 16.70
CA VAL A 548 14.97 2.67 17.11
C VAL A 548 16.49 2.58 17.26
N GLU A 549 16.98 1.53 17.90
CA GLU A 549 18.42 1.27 18.03
C GLU A 549 19.10 1.22 16.65
N ARG A 550 18.65 0.35 15.76
CA ARG A 550 19.21 0.25 14.40
C ARG A 550 19.08 1.55 13.60
N GLY A 551 18.01 2.32 13.80
CA GLY A 551 17.83 3.64 13.19
C GLY A 551 18.90 4.62 13.68
N LYS A 552 19.25 4.58 14.96
CA LYS A 552 20.30 5.44 15.53
C LYS A 552 21.71 4.95 15.18
N GLU A 553 21.95 3.66 15.08
CA GLU A 553 23.18 3.10 14.50
C GLU A 553 23.37 3.58 13.05
N TYR A 554 22.28 3.65 12.26
CA TYR A 554 22.34 4.19 10.91
C TYR A 554 22.73 5.68 10.87
N ASN A 555 22.36 6.50 11.88
CA ASN A 555 22.80 7.90 11.96
C ASN A 555 24.32 8.04 12.01
N HIS A 556 24.99 7.11 12.72
CA HIS A 556 26.45 7.11 12.86
C HIS A 556 27.18 6.46 11.68
N LYS A 557 26.52 5.53 10.97
CA LYS A 557 27.10 4.81 9.84
C LYS A 557 26.08 4.54 8.76
N PRO A 558 25.66 5.58 8.03
CA PRO A 558 24.69 5.45 6.98
C PRO A 558 25.24 4.64 5.79
N PHE A 559 24.32 4.05 5.04
CA PHE A 559 24.63 3.28 3.85
C PHE A 559 23.57 3.44 2.78
N ASP A 560 23.96 3.16 1.54
CA ASP A 560 23.09 3.00 0.40
C ASP A 560 23.17 1.60 -0.17
N PHE A 561 22.09 1.16 -0.82
CA PHE A 561 22.10 -0.13 -1.51
C PHE A 561 22.64 0.03 -2.94
N ARG A 562 23.56 -0.85 -3.32
CA ARG A 562 23.94 -1.04 -4.72
C ARG A 562 23.20 -2.26 -5.26
N ALA A 563 22.47 -2.07 -6.37
CA ALA A 563 21.83 -3.17 -7.06
C ALA A 563 22.88 -3.93 -7.88
N LEU A 564 23.19 -5.14 -7.49
CA LEU A 564 23.93 -6.13 -8.26
C LEU A 564 22.96 -7.24 -8.65
N ASP A 565 23.20 -7.95 -9.76
CA ASP A 565 22.33 -9.02 -10.27
C ASP A 565 21.85 -9.96 -9.15
N ASN A 566 20.58 -9.80 -8.74
CA ASN A 566 19.90 -10.54 -7.68
C ASN A 566 20.43 -10.41 -6.23
N LYS A 567 21.38 -9.50 -5.95
CA LYS A 567 21.86 -9.19 -4.60
C LYS A 567 21.88 -7.68 -4.38
N ARG A 568 21.76 -7.30 -3.12
CA ARG A 568 21.96 -5.93 -2.67
C ARG A 568 23.16 -5.92 -1.73
N ASP A 569 24.11 -5.09 -2.07
CA ASP A 569 25.23 -4.81 -1.17
C ASP A 569 25.05 -3.43 -0.54
N ALA A 570 25.31 -3.32 0.75
CA ALA A 570 25.32 -2.05 1.44
C ALA A 570 26.66 -1.35 1.22
N VAL A 571 26.61 -0.13 0.69
CA VAL A 571 27.78 0.75 0.53
C VAL A 571 27.74 1.78 1.66
N PHE A 572 28.61 1.63 2.64
CA PHE A 572 28.70 2.53 3.79
C PHE A 572 29.48 3.80 3.41
N SER A 573 29.10 4.94 4.01
CA SER A 573 29.82 6.20 3.95
C SER A 573 30.28 6.64 5.34
N ASN A 574 31.22 7.60 5.43
CA ASN A 574 31.59 8.25 6.68
C ASN A 574 30.71 9.47 7.00
N GLU A 575 29.74 9.75 6.12
CA GLU A 575 28.68 10.72 6.39
C GLU A 575 27.99 10.39 7.72
N VAL A 576 27.52 11.41 8.41
CA VAL A 576 26.78 11.25 9.66
C VAL A 576 25.51 12.08 9.62
N ILE A 577 24.47 11.62 10.30
CA ILE A 577 23.20 12.35 10.41
C ILE A 577 23.17 12.95 11.81
N HIS A 578 23.58 14.20 11.93
CA HIS A 578 23.61 14.93 13.18
C HIS A 578 22.83 16.24 13.04
N GLY A 579 21.60 16.23 13.53
CA GLY A 579 20.77 17.42 13.62
C GLY A 579 21.05 18.17 14.92
N ASN A 580 21.87 19.16 14.88
CA ASN A 580 22.08 20.12 15.97
C ASN A 580 21.38 21.45 15.64
N PRO A 581 21.21 22.38 16.62
CA PRO A 581 20.54 23.66 16.40
C PRO A 581 21.10 24.53 15.29
N ASP A 582 22.38 24.35 14.93
CA ASP A 582 23.05 25.11 13.87
C ASP A 582 22.77 24.51 12.48
N THR A 583 22.51 23.20 12.39
CA THR A 583 22.34 22.48 11.12
C THR A 583 20.88 22.16 10.81
N VAL A 584 20.00 22.06 11.81
CA VAL A 584 18.59 21.74 11.60
C VAL A 584 17.65 22.62 12.40
N ARG A 585 16.68 23.22 11.69
CA ARG A 585 15.57 23.97 12.27
C ARG A 585 14.26 23.31 11.90
N LEU A 586 13.51 22.80 12.87
CA LEU A 586 12.22 22.14 12.68
C LEU A 586 11.09 23.00 13.25
N LEU A 587 10.09 23.32 12.42
CA LEU A 587 8.95 24.16 12.77
C LEU A 587 7.66 23.34 12.71
N ALA A 588 6.95 23.24 13.83
CA ALA A 588 5.64 22.61 13.93
C ALA A 588 4.53 23.64 13.69
N GLU A 589 4.43 24.14 12.47
CA GLU A 589 3.50 25.20 12.09
C GLU A 589 3.10 25.11 10.62
N SER A 590 2.08 25.87 10.22
CA SER A 590 1.66 25.91 8.82
C SER A 590 2.66 26.66 7.95
N SER A 591 3.08 26.05 6.85
CA SER A 591 3.97 26.66 5.85
C SER A 591 3.40 27.95 5.23
N LYS A 592 2.06 28.14 5.28
CA LYS A 592 1.40 29.39 4.89
C LYS A 592 1.73 30.56 5.82
N LEU A 593 1.96 30.26 7.10
CA LEU A 593 2.15 31.25 8.16
C LEU A 593 3.62 31.41 8.55
N SER A 594 4.44 30.41 8.28
CA SER A 594 5.86 30.39 8.65
C SER A 594 6.62 31.59 8.10
N ARG A 595 7.38 32.22 8.99
CA ARG A 595 8.35 33.26 8.61
C ARG A 595 9.72 32.63 8.42
N VAL A 596 10.09 32.41 7.17
CA VAL A 596 11.43 31.97 6.76
C VAL A 596 12.21 33.14 6.20
N GLU A 597 13.54 33.04 6.22
CA GLU A 597 14.43 34.09 5.73
C GLU A 597 14.24 34.33 4.23
N GLN A 598 14.20 35.60 3.82
CA GLN A 598 14.17 35.95 2.41
C GLN A 598 15.56 35.75 1.81
N ASN A 599 15.62 35.15 0.60
CA ASN A 599 16.88 34.84 -0.09
C ASN A 599 17.90 34.05 0.77
N GLY A 600 17.41 33.21 1.70
CA GLY A 600 18.22 32.46 2.64
C GLY A 600 18.52 31.02 2.19
N PHE A 601 17.84 30.51 1.18
CA PHE A 601 17.94 29.10 0.79
C PHE A 601 18.46 28.94 -0.64
N HIS A 602 19.39 28.01 -0.80
CA HIS A 602 19.88 27.58 -2.11
C HIS A 602 18.84 26.73 -2.84
N PHE A 603 18.17 25.85 -2.11
CA PHE A 603 17.18 24.93 -2.69
C PHE A 603 15.95 24.77 -1.78
N VAL A 604 14.81 24.62 -2.40
CA VAL A 604 13.58 24.07 -1.78
C VAL A 604 13.39 22.67 -2.34
N VAL A 605 13.39 21.66 -1.48
CA VAL A 605 13.20 20.24 -1.89
C VAL A 605 12.11 19.62 -1.04
N THR A 606 11.01 19.18 -1.66
CA THR A 606 9.82 18.75 -0.88
C THR A 606 8.95 17.75 -1.63
N ASP A 607 8.05 17.09 -0.88
CA ASP A 607 6.93 16.27 -1.38
C ASP A 607 5.61 16.87 -0.86
N PRO A 608 4.94 17.75 -1.62
CA PRO A 608 3.76 18.47 -1.16
C PRO A 608 2.56 17.52 -0.98
N PRO A 609 1.54 17.90 -0.18
CA PRO A 609 0.34 17.08 -0.03
C PRO A 609 -0.45 16.97 -1.35
N TYR A 610 -1.07 15.82 -1.60
CA TYR A 610 -1.76 15.48 -2.86
C TYR A 610 -3.27 15.62 -2.73
N ALA A 611 -3.78 16.83 -2.81
CA ALA A 611 -5.21 17.15 -2.74
C ALA A 611 -5.93 16.34 -1.63
N GLY A 612 -6.92 15.52 -1.96
CA GLY A 612 -7.70 14.71 -1.00
C GLY A 612 -7.22 13.27 -0.79
N ASN A 613 -6.06 12.87 -1.32
CA ASN A 613 -5.61 11.47 -1.27
C ASN A 613 -5.36 10.96 0.15
N VAL A 614 -4.68 11.75 0.98
CA VAL A 614 -4.33 11.41 2.36
C VAL A 614 -4.71 12.55 3.29
N ASN A 615 -5.54 12.26 4.30
CA ASN A 615 -5.90 13.20 5.36
C ASN A 615 -4.93 13.00 6.53
N TYR A 616 -3.74 13.58 6.42
CA TYR A 616 -2.62 13.31 7.34
C TYR A 616 -2.96 13.60 8.79
N SER A 617 -3.59 14.74 9.08
CA SER A 617 -3.95 15.14 10.43
C SER A 617 -4.98 14.18 11.06
N GLU A 618 -5.95 13.68 10.30
CA GLU A 618 -6.94 12.73 10.81
C GLU A 618 -6.31 11.37 11.15
N LEU A 619 -5.37 10.91 10.34
CA LEU A 619 -4.68 9.64 10.60
C LEU A 619 -3.64 9.77 11.71
N ALA A 620 -2.95 10.91 11.78
CA ALA A 620 -1.94 11.19 12.79
C ALA A 620 -2.53 11.39 14.19
N ASP A 621 -3.81 11.80 14.31
CA ASP A 621 -4.49 11.91 15.61
C ASP A 621 -4.39 10.63 16.44
N PHE A 622 -4.42 9.46 15.79
CA PHE A 622 -4.25 8.17 16.48
C PHE A 622 -2.95 8.09 17.30
N PHE A 623 -1.86 8.62 16.77
CA PHE A 623 -0.58 8.66 17.47
C PHE A 623 -0.48 9.87 18.38
N TYR A 624 -0.98 11.02 17.92
CA TYR A 624 -0.92 12.29 18.60
C TYR A 624 -1.56 12.24 20.00
N VAL A 625 -2.75 11.67 20.11
CA VAL A 625 -3.50 11.60 21.39
C VAL A 625 -2.77 10.82 22.48
N TRP A 626 -1.87 9.91 22.13
CA TRP A 626 -0.98 9.21 23.06
C TRP A 626 0.30 10.01 23.34
N LEU A 627 0.96 10.51 22.30
CA LEU A 627 2.22 11.25 22.42
C LEU A 627 2.06 12.53 23.23
N ARG A 628 0.95 13.26 23.05
CA ARG A 628 0.69 14.50 23.79
C ARG A 628 0.68 14.31 25.31
N LEU A 629 0.30 13.13 25.80
CA LEU A 629 0.25 12.84 27.24
C LEU A 629 1.63 12.95 27.90
N ALA A 630 2.69 12.69 27.16
CA ALA A 630 4.08 12.80 27.61
C ALA A 630 4.79 14.07 27.13
N LEU A 631 4.41 14.63 25.96
CA LEU A 631 5.13 15.71 25.30
C LEU A 631 4.54 17.11 25.51
N ALA A 632 3.26 17.22 25.89
CA ALA A 632 2.57 18.51 26.01
C ALA A 632 3.23 19.50 27.01
N LYS A 633 3.91 18.99 28.04
CA LYS A 633 4.63 19.80 29.01
C LYS A 633 5.86 20.48 28.42
N ASN A 634 6.50 19.84 27.47
CA ASN A 634 7.79 20.29 26.92
C ASN A 634 7.61 21.01 25.58
N TYR A 635 6.53 20.71 24.85
CA TYR A 635 6.31 21.21 23.48
C TYR A 635 4.90 21.81 23.34
N PRO A 636 4.78 23.14 23.15
CA PRO A 636 3.48 23.82 23.06
C PRO A 636 2.57 23.29 21.95
N HIS A 637 3.13 22.80 20.83
CA HIS A 637 2.38 22.23 19.72
C HIS A 637 1.76 20.84 20.03
N PHE A 638 2.09 20.23 21.18
CA PHE A 638 1.40 19.07 21.73
C PHE A 638 0.36 19.42 22.80
N ALA A 639 0.19 20.71 23.16
CA ALA A 639 -0.82 21.12 24.14
C ALA A 639 -2.27 20.99 23.64
N PRO A 640 -2.62 21.26 22.35
CA PRO A 640 -3.97 21.07 21.83
C PRO A 640 -4.44 19.61 21.97
N GLU A 641 -5.77 19.39 22.04
CA GLU A 641 -6.31 18.02 22.16
C GLU A 641 -6.10 17.18 20.91
N MET A 642 -6.07 17.79 19.73
CA MET A 642 -5.93 17.15 18.43
C MET A 642 -4.92 17.90 17.57
N THR A 643 -4.45 17.25 16.51
CA THR A 643 -3.61 17.88 15.49
C THR A 643 -4.34 19.05 14.81
N PRO A 644 -3.63 20.11 14.37
CA PRO A 644 -4.21 21.21 13.61
C PRO A 644 -4.76 20.70 12.27
N LYS A 645 -6.01 21.03 11.96
CA LYS A 645 -6.69 20.58 10.73
C LYS A 645 -7.08 21.72 9.81
N LEU A 646 -7.25 22.91 10.37
CA LEU A 646 -7.64 24.10 9.61
C LEU A 646 -6.51 24.60 8.70
N GLU A 647 -5.28 24.51 9.17
CA GLU A 647 -4.09 24.96 8.46
C GLU A 647 -3.55 23.90 7.48
N GLU A 648 -4.01 22.65 7.56
CA GLU A 648 -3.60 21.58 6.63
C GLU A 648 -4.02 21.93 5.19
N ILE A 649 -3.12 21.79 4.22
CA ILE A 649 -3.36 22.12 2.81
C ILE A 649 -3.82 20.86 2.10
N ILE A 650 -5.12 20.57 2.16
CA ILE A 650 -5.76 19.40 1.52
C ILE A 650 -7.19 19.75 1.08
N GLU A 651 -7.75 18.95 0.17
CA GLU A 651 -9.19 18.87 -0.01
C GLU A 651 -9.82 18.00 1.06
N ASN A 652 -10.83 18.50 1.74
CA ASN A 652 -11.58 17.74 2.74
C ASN A 652 -13.04 18.22 2.77
N PRO A 653 -13.93 17.65 1.94
CA PRO A 653 -15.33 18.09 1.84
C PRO A 653 -16.09 18.01 3.18
N THR A 654 -15.77 17.03 4.02
CA THR A 654 -16.38 16.88 5.35
C THR A 654 -16.08 18.07 6.27
N ARG A 655 -14.97 18.79 6.02
CA ARG A 655 -14.55 20.01 6.75
C ARG A 655 -14.78 21.29 5.94
N GLY A 656 -15.48 21.23 4.83
CA GLY A 656 -15.74 22.38 3.95
C GLY A 656 -14.52 22.87 3.17
N LYS A 657 -13.44 22.07 3.08
CA LYS A 657 -12.24 22.42 2.29
C LYS A 657 -12.38 21.93 0.85
N THR A 658 -12.39 22.88 -0.06
CA THR A 658 -12.56 22.66 -1.51
C THR A 658 -11.21 22.57 -2.25
N ALA A 659 -11.26 22.29 -3.53
CA ALA A 659 -10.09 22.37 -4.41
C ALA A 659 -9.52 23.78 -4.50
N ALA A 660 -10.36 24.83 -4.42
CA ALA A 660 -9.90 26.22 -4.39
C ALA A 660 -9.09 26.51 -3.12
N ASP A 661 -9.53 26.03 -1.95
CA ASP A 661 -8.79 26.20 -0.70
C ASP A 661 -7.41 25.50 -0.74
N TYR A 662 -7.34 24.37 -1.42
CA TYR A 662 -6.08 23.66 -1.66
C TYR A 662 -5.15 24.46 -2.58
N GLU A 663 -5.67 24.99 -3.70
CA GLU A 663 -4.94 25.84 -4.67
C GLU A 663 -4.40 27.11 -4.03
N ASP A 664 -5.26 27.85 -3.31
CA ASP A 664 -4.88 29.07 -2.59
C ASP A 664 -3.80 28.77 -1.55
N GLY A 665 -3.96 27.65 -0.82
CA GLY A 665 -2.99 27.20 0.16
C GLY A 665 -1.61 26.93 -0.45
N LEU A 666 -1.55 26.18 -1.56
CA LEU A 666 -0.32 25.89 -2.27
C LEU A 666 0.31 27.17 -2.87
N THR A 667 -0.52 28.03 -3.48
CA THR A 667 -0.03 29.30 -4.06
C THR A 667 0.68 30.16 -3.02
N VAL A 668 0.12 30.26 -1.80
CA VAL A 668 0.75 31.00 -0.69
C VAL A 668 2.10 30.36 -0.33
N VAL A 669 2.17 29.04 -0.19
CA VAL A 669 3.43 28.35 0.15
C VAL A 669 4.46 28.50 -0.96
N TRP A 670 4.10 28.31 -2.23
CA TRP A 670 5.02 28.48 -3.35
C TRP A 670 5.54 29.91 -3.47
N ARG A 671 4.71 30.93 -3.18
CA ARG A 671 5.14 32.32 -3.16
C ARG A 671 6.19 32.54 -2.07
N ARG A 672 5.97 31.98 -0.86
CA ARG A 672 6.96 32.06 0.20
C ARG A 672 8.24 31.32 -0.13
N CYS A 673 8.15 30.16 -0.77
CA CYS A 673 9.32 29.46 -1.30
C CYS A 673 10.08 30.33 -2.33
N CYS A 674 9.37 31.02 -3.22
CA CYS A 674 9.95 31.96 -4.17
C CYS A 674 10.68 33.12 -3.47
N GLU A 675 10.08 33.71 -2.44
CA GLU A 675 10.69 34.78 -1.63
C GLU A 675 11.92 34.28 -0.83
N SER A 676 11.91 33.03 -0.39
CA SER A 676 12.95 32.44 0.46
C SER A 676 14.15 31.91 -0.33
N LEU A 677 13.97 31.54 -1.59
CA LEU A 677 15.03 31.07 -2.46
C LEU A 677 15.97 32.21 -2.86
N MET A 678 17.25 31.92 -3.00
CA MET A 678 18.21 32.76 -3.69
C MET A 678 17.86 32.94 -5.17
N ASP A 679 18.39 33.94 -5.84
CA ASP A 679 18.03 34.26 -7.22
C ASP A 679 18.39 33.13 -8.23
N ASP A 680 19.42 32.35 -7.94
CA ASP A 680 19.83 31.18 -8.69
C ASP A 680 19.35 29.85 -8.09
N GLY A 681 18.50 29.92 -7.08
CA GLY A 681 17.96 28.77 -6.38
C GLY A 681 16.96 27.95 -7.19
N LEU A 682 16.75 26.69 -6.79
CA LEU A 682 15.79 25.78 -7.40
C LEU A 682 14.71 25.36 -6.40
N LEU A 683 13.47 25.30 -6.87
CA LEU A 683 12.39 24.55 -6.23
C LEU A 683 12.28 23.19 -6.91
N ILE A 684 12.45 22.12 -6.13
CA ILE A 684 12.33 20.74 -6.63
C ILE A 684 11.31 20.01 -5.78
N PHE A 685 10.31 19.41 -6.43
CA PHE A 685 9.30 18.67 -5.70
C PHE A 685 8.81 17.45 -6.47
N THR A 686 8.30 16.45 -5.74
CA THR A 686 7.63 15.29 -6.32
C THR A 686 6.12 15.50 -6.31
N PHE A 687 5.41 15.05 -7.36
CA PHE A 687 3.97 15.10 -7.39
C PHE A 687 3.37 13.93 -8.17
N HIS A 688 2.22 13.45 -7.68
CA HIS A 688 1.48 12.36 -8.27
C HIS A 688 -0.01 12.49 -7.98
N HIS A 689 -0.84 12.51 -9.00
CA HIS A 689 -2.28 12.46 -8.83
C HIS A 689 -2.95 11.79 -10.03
N ALA A 690 -4.04 11.04 -9.78
CA ALA A 690 -4.81 10.37 -10.84
C ALA A 690 -5.76 11.34 -11.57
N GLU A 691 -6.20 12.39 -10.89
CA GLU A 691 -7.16 13.36 -11.43
C GLU A 691 -6.45 14.54 -12.06
N GLU A 692 -6.94 14.95 -13.23
CA GLU A 692 -6.43 16.06 -14.03
C GLU A 692 -6.52 17.40 -13.30
N ARG A 693 -7.63 17.62 -12.60
CA ARG A 693 -7.88 18.84 -11.84
C ARG A 693 -6.78 19.12 -10.81
N ALA A 694 -6.21 18.09 -10.18
CA ALA A 694 -5.12 18.27 -9.23
C ALA A 694 -3.83 18.77 -9.90
N TRP A 695 -3.59 18.38 -11.17
CA TRP A 695 -2.50 18.89 -11.99
C TRP A 695 -2.71 20.34 -12.40
N GLU A 696 -3.93 20.70 -12.80
CA GLU A 696 -4.31 22.09 -13.11
C GLU A 696 -4.02 22.98 -11.91
N THR A 697 -4.57 22.62 -10.76
CA THR A 697 -4.42 23.34 -9.50
C THR A 697 -2.95 23.53 -9.11
N LEU A 698 -2.15 22.46 -9.19
CA LEU A 698 -0.72 22.55 -8.89
C LEU A 698 0.01 23.54 -9.80
N LEU A 699 -0.23 23.44 -11.10
CA LEU A 699 0.48 24.26 -12.09
C LEU A 699 0.06 25.72 -12.05
N GLU A 700 -1.23 26.00 -11.85
CA GLU A 700 -1.72 27.37 -11.66
C GLU A 700 -1.10 27.99 -10.41
N SER A 701 -1.04 27.24 -9.30
CA SER A 701 -0.41 27.70 -8.07
C SER A 701 1.09 28.04 -8.25
N LEU A 702 1.84 27.22 -9.02
CA LEU A 702 3.24 27.46 -9.34
C LEU A 702 3.44 28.70 -10.21
N CYS A 703 2.66 28.79 -11.29
CA CYS A 703 2.75 29.94 -12.21
C CYS A 703 2.39 31.26 -11.49
N ASN A 704 1.35 31.23 -10.65
CA ASN A 704 0.88 32.38 -9.85
C ASN A 704 1.89 32.78 -8.77
N ALA A 705 2.72 31.82 -8.31
CA ALA A 705 3.79 32.08 -7.36
C ALA A 705 5.09 32.60 -8.00
N GLY A 706 5.18 32.65 -9.33
CA GLY A 706 6.34 33.19 -10.03
C GLY A 706 7.40 32.14 -10.40
N PHE A 707 7.04 30.86 -10.49
CA PHE A 707 7.94 29.80 -10.96
C PHE A 707 7.72 29.46 -12.43
N LEU A 708 8.76 28.87 -13.04
CA LEU A 708 8.71 28.17 -14.31
C LEU A 708 9.34 26.78 -14.16
N ILE A 709 8.92 25.82 -14.97
CA ILE A 709 9.42 24.45 -14.92
C ILE A 709 10.57 24.32 -15.94
N GLU A 710 11.76 23.95 -15.45
CA GLU A 710 12.93 23.70 -16.30
C GLU A 710 13.01 22.26 -16.77
N ALA A 711 12.70 21.30 -15.89
CA ALA A 711 12.75 19.87 -16.21
C ALA A 711 11.71 19.06 -15.42
N ILE A 712 11.24 17.95 -16.01
CA ILE A 712 10.37 16.97 -15.36
C ILE A 712 10.93 15.56 -15.58
N TYR A 713 10.98 14.74 -14.50
CA TYR A 713 11.49 13.38 -14.55
C TYR A 713 10.51 12.39 -13.91
N PRO A 714 10.14 11.28 -14.59
CA PRO A 714 9.32 10.25 -14.02
C PRO A 714 10.14 9.32 -13.12
N ILE A 715 9.62 9.07 -11.92
CA ILE A 715 10.21 8.16 -10.96
C ILE A 715 9.13 7.19 -10.44
N HIS A 716 9.49 5.93 -10.20
CA HIS A 716 8.52 4.98 -9.64
C HIS A 716 7.95 5.46 -8.31
N GLY A 717 6.64 5.73 -8.29
CA GLY A 717 5.88 6.26 -7.16
C GLY A 717 5.60 5.23 -6.07
N GLU A 718 4.84 4.19 -6.33
CA GLU A 718 4.42 3.20 -5.33
C GLU A 718 4.80 1.76 -5.71
N SER A 719 4.92 0.87 -4.70
CA SER A 719 5.13 -0.56 -4.93
C SER A 719 3.90 -1.19 -5.58
N GLU A 720 4.06 -1.96 -6.66
CA GLU A 720 2.98 -2.73 -7.33
C GLU A 720 2.20 -3.65 -6.37
N SER A 721 2.80 -4.02 -5.26
CA SER A 721 2.20 -4.84 -4.21
C SER A 721 1.48 -4.04 -3.12
N SER A 722 1.37 -2.73 -3.25
CA SER A 722 0.62 -1.90 -2.32
C SER A 722 -0.85 -2.26 -2.33
N LEU A 723 -1.43 -2.50 -1.15
CA LEU A 723 -2.86 -2.76 -1.00
C LEU A 723 -3.73 -1.57 -1.45
N HIS A 724 -3.12 -0.39 -1.57
CA HIS A 724 -3.78 0.81 -2.09
C HIS A 724 -4.00 0.75 -3.59
N LEU A 725 -3.14 0.04 -4.32
CA LEU A 725 -3.18 -0.09 -5.78
C LEU A 725 -4.10 -1.21 -6.26
N MET A 726 -4.39 -2.20 -5.40
CA MET A 726 -5.17 -3.39 -5.80
C MET A 726 -6.64 -3.09 -6.15
N ASP A 727 -7.20 -1.98 -5.68
CA ASP A 727 -8.61 -1.60 -5.89
C ASP A 727 -8.80 -0.22 -6.56
N LYS A 728 -7.72 0.48 -6.94
CA LYS A 728 -7.78 1.83 -7.54
C LYS A 728 -6.96 1.89 -8.84
N GLN A 729 -7.35 2.81 -9.72
CA GLN A 729 -6.55 3.21 -10.89
C GLN A 729 -5.25 3.87 -10.41
N ALA A 730 -4.21 3.08 -10.19
CA ALA A 730 -2.97 3.62 -9.69
C ALA A 730 -2.01 3.91 -10.82
N ILE A 731 -1.52 5.14 -10.86
CA ILE A 731 -0.36 5.57 -11.64
C ILE A 731 0.87 4.99 -10.94
N SER A 732 1.79 4.41 -11.68
CA SER A 732 3.00 3.78 -11.12
C SER A 732 4.14 4.79 -10.94
N TYR A 733 4.05 5.96 -11.57
CA TYR A 733 5.11 6.97 -11.57
C TYR A 733 4.69 8.26 -10.88
N ASP A 734 5.59 8.79 -10.06
CA ASP A 734 5.60 10.18 -9.60
C ASP A 734 6.42 11.03 -10.58
N LEU A 735 6.18 12.33 -10.65
CA LEU A 735 7.01 13.25 -11.43
C LEU A 735 7.83 14.14 -10.50
N ILE A 736 9.13 14.20 -10.72
CA ILE A 736 10.03 15.18 -10.12
C ILE A 736 9.96 16.45 -10.98
N HIS A 737 9.58 17.58 -10.39
CA HIS A 737 9.53 18.89 -11.03
C HIS A 737 10.72 19.72 -10.57
N VAL A 738 11.48 20.23 -11.52
CA VAL A 738 12.60 21.14 -11.28
C VAL A 738 12.19 22.53 -11.77
N CYS A 739 12.10 23.50 -10.85
CA CYS A 739 11.56 24.81 -11.12
C CYS A 739 12.54 25.91 -10.75
N ARG A 740 12.56 26.98 -11.53
CA ARG A 740 13.31 28.23 -11.27
C ARG A 740 12.37 29.40 -11.02
N LYS A 741 12.87 30.42 -10.33
CA LYS A 741 12.22 31.73 -10.27
C LYS A 741 12.06 32.31 -11.67
N ARG A 742 10.93 32.90 -11.94
CA ARG A 742 10.70 33.70 -13.15
C ARG A 742 11.28 35.08 -12.92
N ASN A 743 12.59 35.21 -13.10
CA ASN A 743 13.29 36.51 -12.96
C ASN A 743 12.74 37.51 -13.97
N GLY A 744 12.44 38.73 -13.57
CA GLY A 744 11.82 39.88 -14.21
C GLY A 744 12.03 40.17 -15.70
N GLN A 745 12.34 39.17 -16.52
CA GLN A 745 12.27 39.21 -17.99
C GLN A 745 10.80 39.22 -18.47
N ALA A 746 9.93 39.90 -17.70
CA ALA A 746 8.52 40.09 -18.00
C ALA A 746 8.28 40.95 -19.27
N GLU A 747 9.31 41.45 -19.92
CA GLU A 747 9.19 42.24 -21.17
C GLU A 747 9.30 41.41 -22.47
N GLY A 748 9.10 40.08 -22.37
CA GLY A 748 9.00 39.20 -23.53
C GLY A 748 7.72 39.44 -24.33
N LYS A 749 7.83 39.47 -25.69
CA LYS A 749 6.68 39.56 -26.60
C LYS A 749 5.65 38.49 -26.32
N GLN A 750 4.36 38.86 -26.43
CA GLN A 750 3.26 37.90 -26.46
C GLN A 750 3.53 36.78 -27.49
N ARG A 751 3.17 35.55 -27.13
CA ARG A 751 3.33 34.36 -27.99
C ARG A 751 1.95 33.86 -28.43
N SER A 752 1.83 33.57 -29.73
CA SER A 752 0.60 32.97 -30.22
C SER A 752 0.46 31.51 -29.71
N TRP A 753 -0.72 31.13 -29.28
CA TRP A 753 -1.02 29.75 -28.88
C TRP A 753 -0.70 28.76 -29.99
N ALA A 754 -0.96 29.09 -31.25
CA ALA A 754 -0.64 28.24 -32.40
C ALA A 754 0.86 27.89 -32.45
N GLY A 755 1.74 28.88 -32.23
CA GLY A 755 3.21 28.67 -32.20
C GLY A 755 3.64 27.79 -31.02
N VAL A 756 3.15 28.09 -29.79
CA VAL A 756 3.47 27.31 -28.58
C VAL A 756 2.96 25.87 -28.74
N ARG A 757 1.77 25.68 -29.28
CA ARG A 757 1.18 24.37 -29.56
C ARG A 757 2.03 23.52 -30.52
N GLN A 758 2.63 24.17 -31.54
CA GLN A 758 3.52 23.47 -32.47
C GLN A 758 4.82 23.03 -31.81
N GLU A 759 5.43 23.87 -30.96
CA GLU A 759 6.62 23.52 -30.18
C GLU A 759 6.33 22.36 -29.22
N ILE A 760 5.19 22.39 -28.51
CA ILE A 760 4.71 21.33 -27.62
C ILE A 760 4.55 20.01 -28.39
N ARG A 761 3.94 20.06 -29.59
CA ARG A 761 3.77 18.86 -30.44
C ARG A 761 5.09 18.25 -30.87
N SER A 762 6.07 19.07 -31.23
CA SER A 762 7.40 18.61 -31.60
C SER A 762 8.11 17.96 -30.40
N LYS A 763 8.00 18.57 -29.23
CA LYS A 763 8.59 18.04 -27.97
C LYS A 763 7.96 16.70 -27.56
N ALA A 764 6.64 16.58 -27.65
CA ALA A 764 5.95 15.34 -27.34
C ALA A 764 6.37 14.19 -28.28
N ARG A 765 6.52 14.47 -29.59
CA ARG A 765 7.01 13.46 -30.57
C ARG A 765 8.47 13.04 -30.30
N GLU A 766 9.32 13.99 -29.94
CA GLU A 766 10.69 13.70 -29.52
C GLU A 766 10.72 12.79 -28.30
N GLU A 767 9.94 13.11 -27.27
CA GLU A 767 9.88 12.36 -26.03
C GLU A 767 9.38 10.92 -26.23
N ILE A 768 8.40 10.69 -27.09
CA ILE A 768 7.96 9.32 -27.45
C ILE A 768 9.13 8.52 -28.06
N ARG A 769 9.88 9.11 -29.00
CA ARG A 769 11.04 8.42 -29.55
C ARG A 769 12.07 8.04 -28.50
N LEU A 770 12.26 8.90 -27.49
CA LEU A 770 13.15 8.62 -26.36
C LEU A 770 12.61 7.52 -25.44
N ILE A 771 11.29 7.49 -25.22
CA ILE A 771 10.61 6.40 -24.48
C ILE A 771 10.82 5.07 -25.23
N GLU A 772 10.58 5.04 -26.54
CA GLU A 772 10.79 3.85 -27.38
C GLU A 772 12.26 3.41 -27.45
N ALA A 773 13.19 4.35 -27.40
CA ALA A 773 14.63 4.08 -27.31
C ALA A 773 15.08 3.56 -25.92
N GLY A 774 14.14 3.46 -24.95
CA GLY A 774 14.41 2.91 -23.64
C GLY A 774 14.98 3.91 -22.62
N ARG A 775 14.79 5.21 -22.81
CA ARG A 775 15.24 6.26 -21.87
C ARG A 775 14.78 6.05 -20.44
N TYR A 776 13.60 5.45 -20.25
CA TYR A 776 12.99 5.18 -18.92
C TYR A 776 13.06 3.72 -18.50
N GLY A 777 13.83 2.89 -19.18
CA GLY A 777 14.01 1.46 -18.92
C GLY A 777 13.60 0.59 -20.12
N ARG A 778 13.94 -0.70 -20.04
CA ARG A 778 13.61 -1.68 -21.09
C ARG A 778 12.18 -2.24 -20.97
N GLU A 779 11.51 -2.03 -19.85
CA GLU A 779 10.13 -2.45 -19.66
C GLU A 779 9.18 -1.52 -20.41
N LYS A 780 8.16 -2.07 -21.06
CA LYS A 780 7.12 -1.27 -21.71
C LYS A 780 6.33 -0.51 -20.66
N LEU A 781 6.41 0.82 -20.70
CA LEU A 781 5.59 1.67 -19.86
C LEU A 781 4.09 1.44 -20.13
N ALA A 782 3.28 1.50 -19.09
CA ALA A 782 1.83 1.50 -19.27
C ALA A 782 1.39 2.77 -20.02
N PRO A 783 0.36 2.71 -20.89
CA PRO A 783 -0.10 3.89 -21.63
C PRO A 783 -0.41 5.10 -20.76
N ALA A 784 -0.91 4.87 -19.55
CA ALA A 784 -1.17 5.94 -18.58
C ALA A 784 0.11 6.64 -18.10
N ASP A 785 1.18 5.88 -17.88
CA ASP A 785 2.47 6.44 -17.47
C ASP A 785 3.10 7.23 -18.62
N VAL A 786 2.99 6.73 -19.87
CA VAL A 786 3.41 7.47 -21.08
C VAL A 786 2.69 8.81 -21.18
N ASN A 787 1.36 8.81 -21.02
CA ASN A 787 0.56 10.04 -21.08
C ASN A 787 1.00 11.08 -20.04
N ILE A 788 1.26 10.66 -18.80
CA ILE A 788 1.68 11.56 -17.73
C ILE A 788 3.07 12.14 -18.01
N ILE A 789 4.02 11.33 -18.49
CA ILE A 789 5.35 11.78 -18.87
C ILE A 789 5.24 12.84 -19.98
N LEU A 790 4.44 12.59 -21.01
CA LEU A 790 4.26 13.50 -22.13
C LEU A 790 3.57 14.80 -21.71
N ILE A 791 2.53 14.73 -20.89
CA ILE A 791 1.87 15.91 -20.33
C ILE A 791 2.90 16.73 -19.54
N GLY A 792 3.68 16.09 -18.67
CA GLY A 792 4.75 16.74 -17.92
C GLY A 792 5.72 17.51 -18.84
N LYS A 793 6.22 16.85 -19.89
CA LYS A 793 7.14 17.48 -20.87
C LYS A 793 6.50 18.62 -21.67
N CYS A 794 5.21 18.56 -21.93
CA CYS A 794 4.47 19.65 -22.55
C CYS A 794 4.35 20.87 -21.63
N LEU A 795 4.20 20.61 -20.33
CA LEU A 795 4.08 21.65 -19.30
C LEU A 795 5.39 22.40 -19.05
N GLU A 796 6.56 21.79 -19.25
CA GLU A 796 7.85 22.50 -19.25
C GLU A 796 7.80 23.70 -20.21
N LEU A 797 7.30 23.48 -21.44
CA LEU A 797 7.20 24.55 -22.45
C LEU A 797 6.10 25.58 -22.15
N TYR A 798 4.94 25.11 -21.67
CA TYR A 798 3.83 26.00 -21.35
C TYR A 798 4.20 26.96 -20.20
N SER A 799 4.81 26.45 -19.14
CA SER A 799 5.15 27.24 -17.95
C SER A 799 6.12 28.41 -18.25
N ARG A 800 7.00 28.25 -19.23
CA ARG A 800 7.92 29.32 -19.69
C ARG A 800 7.20 30.54 -20.25
N HIS A 801 5.97 30.34 -20.77
CA HIS A 801 5.19 31.34 -21.44
C HIS A 801 3.88 31.69 -20.74
N CYS A 802 3.63 31.10 -19.56
CA CYS A 802 2.40 31.33 -18.79
C CYS A 802 2.16 32.83 -18.54
N GLY A 803 0.91 33.28 -18.73
CA GLY A 803 0.50 34.69 -18.62
C GLY A 803 0.83 35.55 -19.87
N ARG A 804 1.44 34.97 -20.94
CA ARG A 804 1.83 35.67 -22.16
C ARG A 804 1.37 34.97 -23.44
N ILE A 805 0.65 33.85 -23.30
CA ILE A 805 0.12 33.09 -24.42
C ILE A 805 -1.26 33.65 -24.77
N VAL A 806 -1.40 34.08 -26.03
CA VAL A 806 -2.66 34.64 -26.54
C VAL A 806 -3.19 33.79 -27.70
N ASP A 807 -4.51 33.71 -27.78
CA ASP A 807 -5.21 33.13 -28.92
C ASP A 807 -5.19 34.05 -30.16
N HIS A 808 -5.93 33.65 -31.21
CA HIS A 808 -6.05 34.41 -32.45
C HIS A 808 -6.86 35.72 -32.26
N GLN A 809 -7.59 35.87 -31.16
CA GLN A 809 -8.33 37.08 -30.80
C GLN A 809 -7.55 37.99 -29.85
N GLY A 810 -6.32 37.61 -29.44
CA GLY A 810 -5.51 38.34 -28.50
C GLY A 810 -5.90 38.16 -27.05
N GLN A 811 -6.79 37.15 -26.74
CA GLN A 811 -7.15 36.81 -25.38
C GLN A 811 -6.14 35.84 -24.77
N GLU A 812 -5.87 35.99 -23.48
CA GLU A 812 -4.98 35.10 -22.76
C GLU A 812 -5.54 33.66 -22.73
N VAL A 813 -4.71 32.70 -23.14
CA VAL A 813 -5.03 31.27 -23.07
C VAL A 813 -4.75 30.77 -21.66
N ARG A 814 -5.81 30.55 -20.90
CA ARG A 814 -5.71 30.02 -19.54
C ARG A 814 -5.17 28.59 -19.54
N LEU A 815 -4.55 28.19 -18.43
CA LEU A 815 -3.94 26.85 -18.26
C LEU A 815 -4.94 25.72 -18.53
N GLN A 816 -6.18 25.84 -18.06
CA GLN A 816 -7.21 24.82 -18.26
C GLN A 816 -7.47 24.54 -19.76
N THR A 817 -7.61 25.58 -20.56
CA THR A 817 -7.77 25.46 -22.02
C THR A 817 -6.53 24.88 -22.68
N ALA A 818 -5.34 25.28 -22.23
CA ALA A 818 -4.09 24.76 -22.73
C ALA A 818 -3.87 23.28 -22.39
N LEU A 819 -4.19 22.85 -21.17
CA LEU A 819 -4.10 21.45 -20.72
C LEU A 819 -5.03 20.54 -21.52
N GLY A 820 -6.28 20.93 -21.73
CA GLY A 820 -7.22 20.17 -22.58
C GLY A 820 -6.68 19.96 -23.99
N ALA A 821 -6.11 21.03 -24.59
CA ALA A 821 -5.52 20.96 -25.92
C ALA A 821 -4.20 20.13 -25.94
N ILE A 822 -3.37 20.23 -24.92
CA ILE A 822 -2.14 19.44 -24.76
C ILE A 822 -2.51 17.96 -24.65
N ARG A 823 -3.52 17.64 -23.86
CA ARG A 823 -4.01 16.27 -23.68
C ARG A 823 -4.49 15.66 -24.98
N MET A 824 -5.39 16.35 -25.70
CA MET A 824 -5.85 15.86 -27.01
C MET A 824 -4.67 15.64 -27.97
N MET A 825 -3.67 16.49 -27.91
CA MET A 825 -2.46 16.37 -28.73
C MET A 825 -1.61 15.18 -28.32
N VAL A 826 -1.42 14.95 -27.01
CA VAL A 826 -0.68 13.79 -26.48
C VAL A 826 -1.43 12.50 -26.84
N GLU A 827 -2.74 12.47 -26.68
CA GLU A 827 -3.58 11.36 -27.11
C GLU A 827 -3.41 11.05 -28.60
N GLN A 828 -3.47 12.07 -29.45
CA GLN A 828 -3.23 11.90 -30.88
C GLN A 828 -1.84 11.35 -31.19
N ILE A 829 -0.80 11.83 -30.49
CA ILE A 829 0.58 11.39 -30.72
C ILE A 829 0.81 9.96 -30.21
N VAL A 830 0.28 9.60 -29.05
CA VAL A 830 0.35 8.21 -28.51
C VAL A 830 -0.44 7.25 -29.40
N THR A 831 -1.53 7.71 -30.01
CA THR A 831 -2.34 6.97 -30.98
C THR A 831 -1.57 6.71 -32.29
N THR A 832 -0.75 7.64 -32.73
CA THR A 832 0.05 7.49 -33.95
C THR A 832 1.17 6.44 -33.80
N VAL A 833 1.54 6.08 -32.58
CA VAL A 833 2.48 4.96 -32.28
C VAL A 833 1.83 3.57 -32.45
N ARG A 834 0.49 3.49 -32.47
CA ARG A 834 -0.27 2.30 -32.92
C ARG A 834 -1.00 2.71 -34.21
N PRO A 835 -0.45 2.43 -35.40
CA PRO A 835 -0.98 3.01 -36.63
C PRO A 835 -2.39 2.50 -36.92
N LEU A 836 -3.37 3.35 -36.61
CA LEU A 836 -4.62 3.33 -37.33
C LEU A 836 -4.39 4.00 -38.68
N PRO A 837 -5.11 3.62 -39.74
CA PRO A 837 -5.12 4.33 -41.01
C PRO A 837 -5.35 5.83 -40.81
N SER A 838 -4.78 6.65 -41.67
CA SER A 838 -4.86 8.13 -41.60
C SER A 838 -6.29 8.67 -41.55
N GLU A 839 -7.22 7.94 -42.20
CA GLU A 839 -8.64 8.24 -42.23
C GLU A 839 -9.31 8.08 -40.84
N LEU A 840 -8.67 7.37 -39.92
CA LEU A 840 -9.16 7.11 -38.55
C LEU A 840 -8.48 7.96 -37.49
N GLU A 841 -7.68 8.95 -37.87
CA GLU A 841 -6.97 9.83 -36.90
C GLU A 841 -7.90 10.68 -36.04
N ASN A 842 -9.11 10.96 -36.48
CA ASN A 842 -10.08 11.86 -35.82
C ASN A 842 -11.41 11.18 -35.50
N ILE A 843 -11.39 9.93 -35.04
CA ILE A 843 -12.60 9.21 -34.61
C ILE A 843 -12.88 9.45 -33.12
N ASP A 844 -14.13 9.17 -32.74
CA ASP A 844 -14.55 9.30 -31.34
C ASP A 844 -13.79 8.34 -30.40
N PRO A 845 -13.64 8.69 -29.09
CA PRO A 845 -12.85 7.90 -28.13
C PRO A 845 -13.37 6.47 -27.93
N VAL A 846 -14.69 6.24 -28.04
CA VAL A 846 -15.28 4.89 -27.88
C VAL A 846 -14.86 3.98 -29.02
N SER A 847 -14.98 4.49 -30.25
CA SER A 847 -14.54 3.76 -31.46
C SER A 847 -13.04 3.52 -31.47
N TYR A 848 -12.28 4.50 -31.04
CA TYR A 848 -10.84 4.37 -30.89
C TYR A 848 -10.45 3.23 -29.95
N VAL A 849 -11.00 3.20 -28.73
CA VAL A 849 -10.74 2.13 -27.76
C VAL A 849 -11.19 0.77 -28.30
N TYR A 850 -12.34 0.73 -28.96
CA TYR A 850 -12.82 -0.51 -29.56
C TYR A 850 -11.86 -1.05 -30.62
N LEU A 851 -11.48 -0.24 -31.59
CA LEU A 851 -10.61 -0.66 -32.72
C LEU A 851 -9.22 -1.08 -32.23
N THR A 852 -8.64 -0.33 -31.31
CA THR A 852 -7.23 -0.57 -30.88
C THR A 852 -7.07 -1.64 -29.81
N CYS A 853 -8.11 -1.91 -29.01
CA CYS A 853 -7.94 -2.67 -27.78
C CYS A 853 -8.99 -3.75 -27.51
N LEU A 854 -10.16 -3.70 -28.15
CA LEU A 854 -11.28 -4.58 -27.84
C LEU A 854 -11.71 -5.48 -29.01
N CYS A 855 -11.48 -5.07 -30.26
CA CYS A 855 -12.05 -5.72 -31.44
C CYS A 855 -11.62 -7.19 -31.65
N ASP A 856 -10.51 -7.61 -31.07
CA ASP A 856 -9.95 -8.98 -31.15
C ASP A 856 -10.20 -9.81 -29.87
N ARG A 857 -10.97 -9.28 -28.89
CA ARG A 857 -11.16 -9.89 -27.57
C ARG A 857 -12.62 -10.23 -27.31
N LYS A 858 -12.84 -11.40 -26.66
CA LYS A 858 -14.17 -11.80 -26.14
C LYS A 858 -14.40 -11.35 -24.72
N GLU A 859 -13.35 -11.35 -23.93
CA GLU A 859 -13.39 -10.99 -22.49
C GLU A 859 -12.13 -10.21 -22.12
N ILE A 860 -12.25 -9.23 -21.24
CA ILE A 860 -11.15 -8.42 -20.75
C ILE A 860 -11.29 -8.23 -19.23
N LYS A 861 -10.17 -8.29 -18.50
CA LYS A 861 -10.17 -8.07 -17.04
C LYS A 861 -10.43 -6.60 -16.72
N SER A 862 -11.11 -6.34 -15.59
CA SER A 862 -11.42 -4.99 -15.12
C SER A 862 -10.19 -4.08 -15.06
N ASP A 863 -9.08 -4.60 -14.53
CA ASP A 863 -7.83 -3.86 -14.41
C ASP A 863 -7.24 -3.50 -15.78
N GLU A 864 -7.44 -4.35 -16.76
CA GLU A 864 -6.96 -4.15 -18.12
C GLU A 864 -7.84 -3.15 -18.87
N VAL A 865 -9.19 -3.20 -18.67
CA VAL A 865 -10.11 -2.19 -19.22
C VAL A 865 -9.73 -0.81 -18.67
N HIS A 866 -9.58 -0.70 -17.36
CA HIS A 866 -9.18 0.57 -16.73
C HIS A 866 -7.82 1.07 -17.21
N LYS A 867 -6.85 0.18 -17.48
CA LYS A 867 -5.56 0.55 -18.08
C LYS A 867 -5.71 1.03 -19.54
N THR A 868 -6.59 0.41 -20.29
CA THR A 868 -6.80 0.67 -21.72
C THR A 868 -7.60 1.96 -21.96
N THR A 869 -8.62 2.24 -21.14
CA THR A 869 -9.51 3.41 -21.28
C THR A 869 -9.00 4.65 -20.57
N ARG A 870 -7.95 4.50 -19.78
CA ARG A 870 -7.41 5.56 -18.94
C ARG A 870 -6.97 6.78 -19.77
N GLY A 871 -7.49 7.94 -19.40
CA GLY A 871 -7.21 9.18 -20.12
C GLY A 871 -8.01 9.37 -21.39
N LEU A 872 -8.79 8.39 -21.85
CA LEU A 872 -9.64 8.45 -23.04
C LEU A 872 -11.12 8.55 -22.68
N LEU A 873 -11.58 7.62 -21.82
CA LEU A 873 -12.99 7.58 -21.37
C LEU A 873 -13.11 6.70 -20.12
N GLU A 874 -14.19 6.90 -19.36
CA GLU A 874 -14.52 6.01 -18.24
C GLU A 874 -15.06 4.67 -18.76
N PRO A 875 -14.67 3.52 -18.18
CA PRO A 875 -15.16 2.20 -18.60
C PRO A 875 -16.67 2.06 -18.64
N ASP A 876 -17.38 2.78 -17.77
CA ASP A 876 -18.84 2.81 -17.73
C ASP A 876 -19.45 3.42 -19.01
N VAL A 877 -18.73 4.25 -19.75
CA VAL A 877 -19.15 4.78 -21.06
C VAL A 877 -19.26 3.64 -22.08
N LEU A 878 -18.28 2.71 -22.12
CA LEU A 878 -18.31 1.55 -23.01
C LEU A 878 -19.50 0.61 -22.70
N ILE A 879 -19.90 0.53 -21.43
CA ILE A 879 -21.09 -0.22 -21.02
C ILE A 879 -22.38 0.51 -21.44
N LYS A 880 -22.42 1.83 -21.24
CA LYS A 880 -23.59 2.66 -21.62
C LYS A 880 -23.83 2.65 -23.13
N VAL A 881 -22.75 2.76 -23.91
CA VAL A 881 -22.80 2.63 -25.37
C VAL A 881 -23.10 1.19 -25.80
N GLY A 882 -22.97 0.22 -24.92
CA GLY A 882 -23.28 -1.18 -25.17
C GLY A 882 -22.20 -1.96 -25.89
N VAL A 883 -20.95 -1.47 -25.92
CA VAL A 883 -19.79 -2.17 -26.49
C VAL A 883 -19.32 -3.30 -25.56
N MET A 884 -19.53 -3.12 -24.26
CA MET A 884 -19.20 -4.11 -23.24
C MET A 884 -20.38 -4.38 -22.30
N ARG A 885 -20.30 -5.50 -21.58
CA ARG A 885 -21.17 -5.81 -20.43
C ARG A 885 -20.36 -6.39 -19.28
N LYS A 886 -20.87 -6.32 -18.05
CA LYS A 886 -20.21 -6.93 -16.88
C LYS A 886 -20.27 -8.44 -17.00
N GLY A 887 -19.14 -9.11 -16.94
CA GLY A 887 -19.01 -10.55 -17.04
C GLY A 887 -19.56 -11.29 -15.80
N ARG A 888 -19.91 -12.57 -15.97
CA ARG A 888 -20.57 -13.43 -14.96
C ARG A 888 -19.59 -14.09 -13.97
N ALA A 889 -18.28 -13.90 -14.09
CA ALA A 889 -17.28 -14.61 -13.29
C ALA A 889 -17.27 -14.22 -11.81
N LYS A 890 -17.37 -15.22 -10.91
CA LYS A 890 -17.39 -15.05 -9.44
C LYS A 890 -16.05 -14.63 -8.82
N ARG A 891 -14.92 -14.70 -9.56
CA ARG A 891 -13.58 -14.31 -9.08
C ARG A 891 -12.88 -13.43 -10.13
N GLY A 892 -12.77 -12.16 -9.84
CA GLY A 892 -12.21 -11.14 -10.71
C GLY A 892 -13.32 -10.46 -11.51
N ARG A 893 -13.35 -9.13 -11.47
CA ARG A 893 -14.26 -8.35 -12.32
C ARG A 893 -13.74 -8.47 -13.75
N THR A 894 -14.51 -9.13 -14.61
CA THR A 894 -14.27 -9.18 -16.05
C THR A 894 -15.39 -8.46 -16.77
N TYR A 895 -15.07 -7.97 -17.96
CA TYR A 895 -16.05 -7.40 -18.89
C TYR A 895 -16.05 -8.27 -20.15
N GLU A 896 -17.23 -8.55 -20.66
CA GLU A 896 -17.42 -9.23 -21.93
C GLU A 896 -17.58 -8.18 -23.02
N VAL A 897 -16.82 -8.29 -24.12
CA VAL A 897 -16.95 -7.44 -25.31
C VAL A 897 -18.06 -8.00 -26.18
N LYS A 898 -19.02 -7.15 -26.53
CA LYS A 898 -20.15 -7.57 -27.37
C LYS A 898 -19.75 -7.59 -28.84
N THR A 899 -20.18 -8.63 -29.53
CA THR A 899 -20.02 -8.77 -30.99
C THR A 899 -21.03 -7.88 -31.74
N PRO A 900 -20.82 -7.60 -33.04
CA PRO A 900 -21.81 -6.93 -33.89
C PRO A 900 -23.20 -7.57 -33.81
N ASP A 901 -23.30 -8.90 -33.87
CA ASP A 901 -24.56 -9.66 -33.75
C ASP A 901 -25.30 -9.40 -32.46
N GLU A 902 -24.57 -9.47 -31.33
CA GLU A 902 -25.18 -9.22 -30.02
C GLU A 902 -25.70 -7.79 -29.86
N ARG A 903 -25.17 -6.84 -30.63
CA ARG A 903 -25.60 -5.44 -30.65
C ARG A 903 -26.61 -5.12 -31.73
N TYR A 904 -26.71 -5.93 -32.76
CA TYR A 904 -27.50 -5.63 -33.96
C TYR A 904 -28.99 -5.30 -33.65
N SER A 905 -29.63 -6.09 -32.80
CA SER A 905 -31.06 -5.87 -32.47
C SER A 905 -31.29 -4.55 -31.73
N ASP A 906 -30.35 -4.14 -30.87
CA ASP A 906 -30.44 -2.90 -30.10
C ASP A 906 -30.10 -1.70 -30.99
N LEU A 907 -29.07 -1.82 -31.83
CA LEU A 907 -28.71 -0.81 -32.82
C LEU A 907 -29.81 -0.63 -33.87
N ARG A 908 -30.46 -1.71 -34.32
CA ARG A 908 -31.59 -1.62 -35.24
C ARG A 908 -32.76 -0.80 -34.69
N LYS A 909 -33.10 -1.00 -33.39
CA LYS A 909 -34.10 -0.17 -32.69
C LYS A 909 -33.66 1.30 -32.62
N LEU A 910 -32.40 1.52 -32.30
CA LEU A 910 -31.80 2.84 -32.17
C LEU A 910 -31.83 3.61 -33.51
N PHE A 911 -31.45 2.98 -34.62
CA PHE A 911 -31.46 3.54 -35.96
C PHE A 911 -32.86 3.63 -36.56
N SER A 912 -33.81 2.76 -36.16
CA SER A 912 -35.22 2.79 -36.58
C SER A 912 -36.08 3.79 -35.80
N ALA A 913 -35.76 4.10 -34.56
CA ALA A 913 -36.46 5.08 -33.72
C ALA A 913 -36.26 6.54 -34.18
N LYS A 914 -35.53 6.75 -35.25
CA LYS A 914 -35.20 8.05 -35.88
C LYS A 914 -36.39 8.86 -36.36
N GLU A 915 -37.56 8.28 -36.47
CA GLU A 915 -38.75 9.02 -36.99
C GLU A 915 -39.56 9.72 -35.90
N LYS A 916 -39.30 9.53 -34.60
CA LYS A 916 -40.28 10.03 -33.59
C LYS A 916 -39.74 10.88 -32.43
N ASN A 917 -38.45 11.08 -32.16
CA ASN A 917 -38.04 12.03 -31.09
C ASN A 917 -36.60 12.50 -31.18
N THR A 918 -36.38 13.77 -31.39
CA THR A 918 -35.07 14.44 -31.54
C THR A 918 -34.41 14.89 -30.23
N SER A 919 -34.91 14.55 -29.03
CA SER A 919 -34.48 15.22 -27.78
C SER A 919 -33.74 14.39 -26.75
N GLN A 920 -33.40 13.12 -26.97
CA GLN A 920 -32.83 12.28 -25.89
C GLN A 920 -31.53 11.52 -26.16
N LEU A 921 -30.80 11.82 -27.24
CA LEU A 921 -29.57 11.04 -27.59
C LEU A 921 -28.37 11.93 -27.91
N SER A 922 -28.08 12.94 -27.10
CA SER A 922 -26.78 13.63 -27.14
C SER A 922 -25.90 13.15 -25.99
N LEU A 923 -25.03 12.19 -26.27
CA LEU A 923 -23.91 11.83 -25.37
C LEU A 923 -22.71 12.79 -25.52
N PHE A 924 -22.75 13.67 -26.54
CA PHE A 924 -21.69 14.67 -26.80
C PHE A 924 -22.36 15.99 -27.27
N PRO A 925 -22.41 17.03 -26.41
CA PRO A 925 -23.14 18.25 -26.66
C PRO A 925 -22.59 19.16 -27.77
N ASP A 926 -21.38 18.99 -28.25
CA ASP A 926 -20.63 20.00 -29.01
C ASP A 926 -20.46 19.73 -30.53
N LEU A 927 -21.18 18.77 -31.08
CA LEU A 927 -21.10 18.46 -32.52
C LEU A 927 -22.45 18.75 -33.24
N GLU A 928 -22.68 19.99 -33.60
CA GLU A 928 -23.70 20.36 -34.55
C GLU A 928 -23.17 20.23 -35.98
N GLU A 929 -23.61 19.29 -36.75
CA GLU A 929 -23.74 19.16 -38.21
C GLU A 929 -23.47 17.76 -38.76
N ALA A 930 -24.48 17.11 -39.18
CA ALA A 930 -24.66 15.83 -39.90
C ALA A 930 -25.29 14.69 -39.11
N ARG A 931 -26.17 13.95 -39.77
CA ARG A 931 -27.04 12.93 -39.14
C ARG A 931 -26.32 11.75 -38.50
N PHE A 932 -25.03 11.48 -38.85
CA PHE A 932 -24.19 10.43 -38.28
C PHE A 932 -23.21 10.93 -37.21
N ASP A 933 -23.04 12.24 -37.00
CA ASP A 933 -22.20 12.83 -35.98
C ASP A 933 -22.71 12.59 -34.56
N ARG A 934 -23.89 11.97 -34.42
CA ARG A 934 -24.52 11.66 -33.10
C ARG A 934 -24.28 10.24 -32.59
N PHE A 935 -23.62 9.39 -33.36
CA PHE A 935 -23.30 8.02 -33.00
C PHE A 935 -21.80 7.79 -33.04
N ALA A 936 -21.29 6.99 -32.13
CA ALA A 936 -19.92 6.53 -32.23
C ALA A 936 -19.70 5.75 -33.52
N LEU A 937 -18.56 5.91 -34.18
CA LEU A 937 -18.24 5.17 -35.42
C LEU A 937 -18.43 3.65 -35.22
N VAL A 938 -18.08 3.11 -34.04
CA VAL A 938 -18.28 1.70 -33.71
C VAL A 938 -19.74 1.26 -33.77
N ASP A 939 -20.69 2.14 -33.49
CA ASP A 939 -22.13 1.80 -33.61
C ASP A 939 -22.55 1.62 -35.07
N VAL A 940 -22.05 2.52 -35.93
CA VAL A 940 -22.28 2.44 -37.38
C VAL A 940 -21.62 1.18 -37.95
N LEU A 941 -20.36 0.88 -37.54
CA LEU A 941 -19.64 -0.32 -37.97
C LEU A 941 -20.37 -1.60 -37.57
N HIS A 942 -20.75 -1.71 -36.28
CA HIS A 942 -21.48 -2.90 -35.80
C HIS A 942 -22.85 -3.05 -36.45
N TYR A 943 -23.55 -1.96 -36.75
CA TYR A 943 -24.81 -2.01 -37.43
C TYR A 943 -24.68 -2.47 -38.87
N LEU A 944 -23.72 -1.92 -39.64
CA LEU A 944 -23.45 -2.36 -41.02
C LEU A 944 -23.00 -3.83 -41.07
N MET A 945 -22.18 -4.26 -40.12
CA MET A 945 -21.74 -5.65 -40.00
C MET A 945 -22.92 -6.57 -39.67
N GLY A 946 -23.81 -6.17 -38.76
CA GLY A 946 -25.04 -6.92 -38.46
C GLY A 946 -25.97 -7.03 -39.66
N LEU A 947 -26.12 -5.97 -40.46
CA LEU A 947 -26.87 -6.03 -41.73
C LEU A 947 -26.20 -7.00 -42.72
N ALA A 948 -24.87 -6.98 -42.80
CA ALA A 948 -24.12 -7.90 -43.66
C ALA A 948 -24.32 -9.36 -43.25
N GLU A 949 -24.27 -9.68 -41.98
CA GLU A 949 -24.50 -11.03 -41.48
C GLU A 949 -25.96 -11.48 -41.64
N ALA A 950 -26.89 -10.58 -41.37
CA ALA A 950 -28.34 -10.86 -41.61
C ALA A 950 -28.74 -10.92 -43.09
N GLN A 951 -27.80 -10.72 -44.01
CA GLN A 951 -28.00 -10.68 -45.46
C GLN A 951 -29.03 -9.61 -45.90
N GLU A 952 -29.20 -8.54 -45.11
CA GLU A 952 -30.09 -7.42 -45.44
C GLU A 952 -29.43 -6.44 -46.41
N ASN A 953 -30.21 -5.49 -46.97
CA ASN A 953 -29.73 -4.50 -47.94
C ASN A 953 -28.94 -3.37 -47.23
N ILE A 954 -27.65 -3.25 -47.49
CA ILE A 954 -26.74 -2.28 -46.90
C ILE A 954 -26.67 -0.99 -47.70
N VAL A 955 -26.98 -1.00 -49.00
CA VAL A 955 -26.75 0.12 -49.90
C VAL A 955 -27.43 1.43 -49.45
N PRO A 956 -28.69 1.44 -48.97
CA PRO A 956 -29.34 2.68 -48.51
C PRO A 956 -28.57 3.34 -47.37
N TRP A 957 -28.02 2.51 -46.45
CA TRP A 957 -27.25 2.95 -45.26
C TRP A 957 -25.88 3.49 -45.66
N LEU A 958 -25.18 2.89 -46.62
CA LEU A 958 -23.92 3.41 -47.15
C LEU A 958 -24.11 4.77 -47.85
N LYS A 959 -25.25 4.99 -48.48
CA LYS A 959 -25.57 6.30 -49.07
C LYS A 959 -25.77 7.38 -47.99
N GLU A 960 -26.38 7.04 -46.88
CA GLU A 960 -26.52 7.95 -45.76
C GLU A 960 -25.17 8.22 -45.06
N CYS A 961 -24.24 7.29 -45.08
CA CYS A 961 -22.90 7.39 -44.47
C CYS A 961 -21.86 8.08 -45.37
N GLN A 962 -22.26 8.69 -46.51
CA GLN A 962 -21.33 9.33 -47.46
C GLN A 962 -20.27 10.25 -46.81
N PRO A 963 -20.63 11.11 -45.82
CA PRO A 963 -19.65 12.01 -45.20
C PRO A 963 -18.52 11.29 -44.46
N ILE A 964 -18.76 10.09 -43.91
CA ILE A 964 -17.80 9.29 -43.13
C ILE A 964 -17.41 7.98 -43.83
N LEU A 965 -17.71 7.83 -45.09
CA LEU A 965 -17.43 6.63 -45.87
C LEU A 965 -15.95 6.27 -45.94
N PRO A 966 -14.99 7.20 -46.07
CA PRO A 966 -13.57 6.89 -45.96
C PRO A 966 -13.17 6.29 -44.61
N GLN A 967 -13.74 6.80 -43.52
CA GLN A 967 -13.50 6.28 -42.18
C GLN A 967 -14.11 4.87 -42.01
N ILE A 968 -15.31 4.63 -42.50
CA ILE A 968 -15.95 3.29 -42.48
C ILE A 968 -15.12 2.31 -43.27
N ARG A 969 -14.66 2.67 -44.47
CA ARG A 969 -13.81 1.79 -45.32
C ARG A 969 -12.51 1.43 -44.58
N ALA A 970 -11.82 2.42 -44.04
CA ALA A 970 -10.58 2.21 -43.32
C ALA A 970 -10.79 1.34 -42.05
N ALA A 971 -11.85 1.59 -41.26
CA ALA A 971 -12.18 0.84 -40.07
C ALA A 971 -12.57 -0.62 -40.34
N ILE A 972 -13.39 -0.85 -41.37
CA ILE A 972 -13.79 -2.22 -41.79
C ILE A 972 -12.59 -3.00 -42.31
N THR A 973 -11.71 -2.37 -43.10
CA THR A 973 -10.45 -2.98 -43.55
C THR A 973 -9.58 -3.36 -42.36
N TYR A 974 -9.42 -2.47 -41.40
CA TYR A 974 -8.68 -2.71 -40.18
C TYR A 974 -9.27 -3.85 -39.32
N LEU A 975 -10.58 -3.90 -39.14
CA LEU A 975 -11.29 -4.95 -38.40
C LEU A 975 -11.13 -6.32 -39.06
N ARG A 976 -11.22 -6.37 -40.41
CA ARG A 976 -11.02 -7.58 -41.19
C ARG A 976 -9.64 -8.20 -40.96
N GLU A 977 -8.58 -7.37 -40.90
CA GLU A 977 -7.22 -7.80 -40.66
C GLU A 977 -6.97 -8.24 -39.21
N LYS A 978 -7.61 -7.59 -38.25
CA LYS A 978 -7.40 -7.83 -36.82
C LYS A 978 -8.20 -9.00 -36.26
N ASN A 979 -9.41 -9.24 -36.78
CA ASN A 979 -10.27 -10.29 -36.25
C ASN A 979 -10.86 -11.13 -37.37
N PRO A 980 -10.39 -12.38 -37.57
CA PRO A 980 -10.86 -13.29 -38.60
C PRO A 980 -12.37 -13.55 -38.60
N THR A 981 -13.06 -13.39 -37.46
CA THR A 981 -14.52 -13.57 -37.36
C THR A 981 -15.29 -12.49 -38.13
N PHE A 982 -14.68 -11.36 -38.42
CA PHE A 982 -15.30 -10.24 -39.15
C PHE A 982 -15.03 -10.29 -40.66
N GLN A 983 -14.29 -11.28 -41.15
CA GLN A 983 -13.87 -11.33 -42.54
C GLN A 983 -15.08 -11.34 -43.52
N SER A 984 -16.04 -12.25 -43.32
CA SER A 984 -17.22 -12.34 -44.22
C SER A 984 -18.10 -11.09 -44.29
N PRO A 985 -18.54 -10.52 -43.16
CA PRO A 985 -19.32 -9.29 -43.20
C PRO A 985 -18.49 -8.10 -43.70
N ALA A 986 -17.20 -8.02 -43.39
CA ALA A 986 -16.33 -6.95 -43.90
C ALA A 986 -16.16 -7.01 -45.41
N ASP A 987 -15.88 -8.18 -45.99
CA ASP A 987 -15.72 -8.36 -47.44
C ASP A 987 -17.02 -7.94 -48.21
N ARG A 988 -18.18 -8.27 -47.63
CA ARG A 988 -19.48 -7.86 -48.25
C ARG A 988 -19.65 -6.34 -48.23
N ILE A 989 -19.33 -5.67 -47.12
CA ILE A 989 -19.44 -4.22 -47.02
C ILE A 989 -18.44 -3.54 -47.94
N LEU A 990 -17.17 -4.00 -47.96
CA LEU A 990 -16.13 -3.43 -48.82
C LEU A 990 -16.47 -3.55 -50.30
N SER A 991 -17.00 -4.69 -50.75
CA SER A 991 -17.40 -4.88 -52.13
C SER A 991 -18.52 -3.92 -52.58
N LEU A 992 -19.37 -3.41 -51.66
CA LEU A 992 -20.41 -2.45 -51.93
C LEU A 992 -19.92 -0.98 -51.87
N ILE A 993 -18.80 -0.75 -51.22
CA ILE A 993 -18.16 0.60 -51.14
C ILE A 993 -17.27 0.81 -52.40
N GLU A 994 -16.75 -0.23 -53.02
CA GLU A 994 -15.92 -0.16 -54.23
C GLU A 994 -16.69 -0.01 -55.52
N VAL A 995 -18.00 -0.22 -55.51
CA VAL A 995 -18.93 0.01 -56.64
C VAL A 995 -19.56 1.40 -56.52
#